data_987fd65f21f676b9340ee84b92b6cec8
#
_entry.id   987fd65f21f676b9340ee84b92b6cec8
#
_cell.length_a   1.000
_cell.length_b   1.000
_cell.length_c   1.000
_cell.angle_alpha   90.00
_cell.angle_beta   90.00
_cell.angle_gamma   90.00
#
_symmetry.space_group_name_H-M   'P 1'
#
loop_
_entity.id
_entity.type
_entity.pdbx_description
1 polymer ?
#
loop_
_entity_poly.entity_id
_entity_poly.type
_entity_poly.pdbx_seq_one_letter_code
_entity_poly.pdbx_strand_id
1 'polypeptide(L)'
;MIRTLAVTLLFLHPAPADARTPVDTVALMPADAVARMLPDSVARTVAIDSVAVTARKPLLTIRPTGNISVDVEQLKYAPLFAGEKDIFKFLQLMPGGSAGTDGMSGLLVRGGSNDQTQILYDDVPIYNQAHAYGLLSIFSGETVQSAEIAKGYISPAYGSRLSALTQIRSREGDRCRHGQSLTVGTLSLGATVDGPLVRGRGAYLVSGRYFFPEAALAIARRPVRFGFHDFTARLTYDVHRRHTLTLGAYTGDDRMRNADREASNRFGWGNTTASLRLHSRWSETLNSTAIVYYTFLYNRQQSRFHSDDVTNEGKTTFQTHELGARLTFDQRISDSYSLEYGANFSTQRFQPMHTRARVNGKRQETRYPSSELVSGALFVSNRLQWGRWRLDAGLRGALYAAGGKRACACEPRAQLACDFGQDRAVWLSATFNSQALVQFNRYYYSLPIDFWTPFRDGRLQRSWQVALGGRTRVGERLTLSLEGYLKRMRNLPLIYDSDDYLLDRGGFVYGTGRVFGIEAVAPWQNERLSLTASYTYTNSHRRSEGVTYPFDYDIPHDFNTFASYDVVHQPARGRRHTFTINVAWRSGLPYRLTNMAYPDPEGGTIFGITPHPTMRMRNYFRTDISYNMERRRHNGVRNWQFSIVNLTWHKNPVSIYPDHGRYRATVLIPILPSISYTRTFR
;
A
#
# COMPACT_ATOMS: atom_id res chain seq x y z
N MET A 1 17.50 33.14 -11.59
CA MET A 1 16.37 33.64 -12.40
C MET A 1 15.26 32.64 -12.32
N ILE A 2 14.39 32.78 -11.33
CA ILE A 2 13.28 31.89 -11.03
C ILE A 2 12.00 32.68 -11.36
N ARG A 3 11.27 32.25 -12.38
CA ARG A 3 9.94 32.82 -12.66
C ARG A 3 8.90 32.12 -11.81
N THR A 4 8.30 32.90 -10.94
CA THR A 4 7.14 32.59 -10.10
C THR A 4 5.91 32.48 -11.00
N LEU A 5 5.24 31.33 -10.99
CA LEU A 5 3.90 31.19 -11.56
C LEU A 5 2.89 31.51 -10.46
N ALA A 6 2.28 32.68 -10.56
CA ALA A 6 1.14 33.06 -9.76
C ALA A 6 -0.14 32.45 -10.38
N VAL A 7 -0.84 31.61 -9.64
CA VAL A 7 -2.18 31.12 -9.98
C VAL A 7 -3.19 32.13 -9.48
N THR A 8 -3.78 32.89 -10.37
CA THR A 8 -4.86 33.83 -10.07
C THR A 8 -6.18 33.08 -9.97
N LEU A 9 -6.72 32.99 -8.75
CA LEU A 9 -8.08 32.49 -8.49
C LEU A 9 -9.09 33.58 -8.87
N LEU A 10 -9.79 33.39 -9.97
CA LEU A 10 -10.97 34.18 -10.36
C LEU A 10 -12.18 33.74 -9.54
N PHE A 11 -12.62 34.59 -8.62
CA PHE A 11 -13.95 34.50 -8.00
C PHE A 11 -15.00 35.03 -8.96
N LEU A 12 -15.86 34.16 -9.46
CA LEU A 12 -17.09 34.52 -10.15
C LEU A 12 -18.23 34.63 -9.12
N HIS A 13 -18.73 35.82 -8.95
CA HIS A 13 -19.97 36.09 -8.23
C HIS A 13 -21.19 35.62 -9.06
N PRO A 14 -22.21 35.00 -8.44
CA PRO A 14 -23.46 34.76 -9.13
C PRO A 14 -24.37 36.00 -9.04
N ALA A 15 -24.85 36.42 -10.19
CA ALA A 15 -25.91 37.42 -10.29
C ALA A 15 -27.27 36.83 -9.90
N PRO A 16 -28.21 37.65 -9.35
CA PRO A 16 -29.54 37.18 -9.01
C PRO A 16 -30.44 37.13 -10.27
N ALA A 17 -31.11 36.01 -10.46
CA ALA A 17 -32.19 35.94 -11.45
C ALA A 17 -33.53 35.73 -10.74
N ASP A 18 -34.31 36.80 -10.70
CA ASP A 18 -35.76 36.75 -10.48
C ASP A 18 -36.41 36.35 -11.82
N ALA A 19 -37.14 35.24 -11.84
CA ALA A 19 -38.23 35.02 -12.77
C ALA A 19 -39.19 33.97 -12.21
N ARG A 20 -40.32 34.45 -11.69
CA ARG A 20 -41.48 33.63 -11.38
C ARG A 20 -42.23 33.31 -12.66
N THR A 21 -42.40 32.03 -12.96
CA THR A 21 -43.42 31.53 -13.87
C THR A 21 -44.35 30.57 -13.13
N PRO A 22 -45.64 30.55 -13.41
CA PRO A 22 -46.62 29.83 -12.61
C PRO A 22 -46.52 28.31 -12.88
N VAL A 23 -46.67 27.56 -11.80
CA VAL A 23 -46.71 26.07 -11.85
C VAL A 23 -48.11 25.68 -12.26
N ASP A 24 -48.25 25.11 -13.46
CA ASP A 24 -49.45 24.40 -13.85
C ASP A 24 -49.57 23.09 -13.05
N THR A 25 -50.71 22.92 -12.45
CA THR A 25 -51.10 21.78 -11.63
C THR A 25 -51.20 20.52 -12.49
N VAL A 26 -50.17 19.70 -12.51
CA VAL A 26 -50.25 18.35 -13.08
C VAL A 26 -50.93 17.44 -12.08
N ALA A 27 -52.12 16.97 -12.42
CA ALA A 27 -52.85 15.99 -11.64
C ALA A 27 -52.01 14.73 -11.39
N LEU A 28 -51.78 14.38 -10.14
CA LEU A 28 -51.12 13.16 -9.71
C LEU A 28 -51.95 11.94 -10.13
N MET A 29 -51.51 11.20 -11.15
CA MET A 29 -52.03 9.87 -11.43
C MET A 29 -51.58 8.90 -10.31
N PRO A 30 -52.44 7.90 -9.96
CA PRO A 30 -52.08 6.91 -8.95
C PRO A 30 -50.86 6.10 -9.38
N ALA A 31 -49.99 5.79 -8.43
CA ALA A 31 -48.69 5.10 -8.65
C ALA A 31 -48.83 3.77 -9.43
N ASP A 32 -49.96 3.09 -9.34
CA ASP A 32 -50.23 1.84 -10.06
C ASP A 32 -50.47 1.99 -11.55
N ALA A 33 -50.79 3.17 -12.05
CA ALA A 33 -50.98 3.43 -13.48
C ALA A 33 -49.66 3.69 -14.21
N VAL A 34 -48.66 4.22 -13.52
CA VAL A 34 -47.31 4.45 -14.05
C VAL A 34 -46.48 3.17 -14.11
N ALA A 35 -46.73 2.25 -13.18
CA ALA A 35 -46.01 0.97 -13.11
C ALA A 35 -46.34 0.00 -14.27
N ARG A 36 -47.49 0.19 -14.94
CA ARG A 36 -47.92 -0.65 -16.08
C ARG A 36 -47.37 -0.17 -17.45
N MET A 37 -46.76 0.99 -17.51
CA MET A 37 -46.24 1.57 -18.77
C MET A 37 -44.71 1.49 -18.90
N LEU A 38 -43.99 1.02 -17.90
CA LEU A 38 -42.55 0.88 -17.94
C LEU A 38 -42.13 -0.58 -18.21
N PRO A 39 -41.14 -0.83 -19.05
CA PRO A 39 -40.63 -2.20 -19.24
C PRO A 39 -40.08 -2.75 -17.92
N ASP A 40 -40.27 -4.03 -17.67
CA ASP A 40 -39.89 -4.75 -16.41
C ASP A 40 -38.49 -4.47 -15.87
N SER A 41 -37.55 -4.11 -16.76
CA SER A 41 -36.16 -3.76 -16.37
C SER A 41 -36.05 -2.42 -15.64
N VAL A 42 -36.97 -1.46 -15.89
CA VAL A 42 -36.96 -0.13 -15.26
C VAL A 42 -37.70 -0.15 -13.93
N ALA A 43 -38.77 -0.97 -13.83
CA ALA A 43 -39.54 -1.13 -12.57
C ALA A 43 -38.67 -1.78 -11.47
N ARG A 44 -37.76 -2.68 -11.82
CA ARG A 44 -36.79 -3.26 -10.86
C ARG A 44 -35.75 -2.28 -10.33
N THR A 45 -35.38 -1.28 -11.14
CA THR A 45 -34.36 -0.28 -10.74
C THR A 45 -34.92 0.77 -9.77
N VAL A 46 -36.20 1.10 -9.88
CA VAL A 46 -36.86 2.09 -8.99
C VAL A 46 -37.17 1.48 -7.60
N ALA A 47 -37.44 0.15 -7.52
CA ALA A 47 -37.72 -0.52 -6.26
C ALA A 47 -36.46 -0.73 -5.37
N ILE A 48 -35.24 -0.62 -5.95
CA ILE A 48 -33.98 -0.81 -5.21
C ILE A 48 -33.54 0.47 -4.49
N ASP A 49 -33.93 1.65 -4.97
CA ASP A 49 -33.55 2.93 -4.35
C ASP A 49 -34.24 3.23 -3.01
N SER A 50 -35.24 2.46 -2.63
CA SER A 50 -35.96 2.61 -1.35
C SER A 50 -35.49 1.66 -0.23
N VAL A 51 -34.60 0.71 -0.55
CA VAL A 51 -33.98 -0.13 0.47
C VAL A 51 -32.87 0.66 1.16
N ALA A 52 -33.19 1.33 2.24
CA ALA A 52 -32.19 1.87 3.14
C ALA A 52 -31.39 0.69 3.70
N VAL A 53 -30.21 0.40 3.14
CA VAL A 53 -29.25 -0.55 3.70
C VAL A 53 -28.76 0.05 5.02
N THR A 54 -29.45 -0.25 6.10
CA THR A 54 -29.13 0.21 7.46
C THR A 54 -27.98 -0.60 8.08
N ALA A 55 -27.66 -1.75 7.50
CA ALA A 55 -26.58 -2.61 8.00
C ALA A 55 -25.20 -2.01 7.71
N ARG A 56 -24.42 -1.83 8.77
CA ARG A 56 -23.00 -1.44 8.67
C ARG A 56 -22.23 -2.57 7.99
N LYS A 57 -21.47 -2.28 6.93
CA LYS A 57 -20.61 -3.28 6.29
C LYS A 57 -19.46 -3.68 7.23
N PRO A 58 -19.02 -4.93 7.23
CA PRO A 58 -17.85 -5.32 8.02
C PRO A 58 -16.60 -4.61 7.52
N LEU A 59 -15.71 -4.22 8.45
CA LEU A 59 -14.44 -3.59 8.13
C LEU A 59 -13.57 -4.47 7.25
N LEU A 60 -13.60 -5.78 7.49
CA LEU A 60 -12.87 -6.79 6.75
C LEU A 60 -13.83 -7.81 6.16
N THR A 61 -13.59 -8.15 4.91
CA THR A 61 -14.21 -9.30 4.27
C THR A 61 -13.13 -10.31 3.90
N ILE A 62 -13.18 -11.48 4.49
CA ILE A 62 -12.33 -12.61 4.13
C ILE A 62 -13.07 -13.41 3.04
N ARG A 63 -12.52 -13.42 1.85
CA ARG A 63 -13.08 -14.18 0.74
C ARG A 63 -12.82 -15.68 0.93
N PRO A 64 -13.63 -16.60 0.34
CA PRO A 64 -13.31 -18.03 0.33
C PRO A 64 -12.01 -18.37 -0.43
N THR A 65 -11.17 -17.40 -0.68
CA THR A 65 -9.85 -17.49 -1.28
C THR A 65 -8.73 -17.21 -0.27
N GLY A 66 -9.06 -16.97 1.01
CA GLY A 66 -8.10 -16.47 1.99
C GLY A 66 -7.67 -15.02 1.77
N ASN A 67 -8.12 -14.38 0.69
CA ASN A 67 -7.82 -12.97 0.40
C ASN A 67 -8.62 -12.05 1.32
N ILE A 68 -8.01 -10.92 1.69
CA ILE A 68 -8.61 -9.92 2.57
C ILE A 68 -8.95 -8.69 1.75
N SER A 69 -10.21 -8.28 1.80
CA SER A 69 -10.67 -7.01 1.27
C SER A 69 -11.05 -6.07 2.41
N VAL A 70 -10.60 -4.83 2.36
CA VAL A 70 -10.83 -3.80 3.38
C VAL A 70 -11.88 -2.82 2.89
N ASP A 71 -12.90 -2.57 3.72
CA ASP A 71 -13.88 -1.52 3.44
C ASP A 71 -13.31 -0.15 3.83
N VAL A 72 -12.93 0.64 2.82
CA VAL A 72 -12.34 1.97 2.99
C VAL A 72 -13.31 2.96 3.66
N GLU A 73 -14.62 2.78 3.50
CA GLU A 73 -15.62 3.62 4.18
C GLU A 73 -15.56 3.49 5.71
N GLN A 74 -15.19 2.32 6.23
CA GLN A 74 -15.00 2.13 7.66
C GLN A 74 -13.67 2.72 8.15
N LEU A 75 -12.66 2.80 7.29
CA LEU A 75 -11.35 3.36 7.63
C LEU A 75 -11.37 4.87 7.90
N LYS A 76 -12.39 5.57 7.43
CA LYS A 76 -12.54 7.01 7.74
C LYS A 76 -12.67 7.30 9.25
N TYR A 77 -13.00 6.28 10.06
CA TYR A 77 -13.08 6.38 11.52
C TYR A 77 -11.81 5.89 12.23
N ALA A 78 -10.84 5.32 11.51
CA ALA A 78 -9.57 4.87 12.08
C ALA A 78 -8.78 6.04 12.69
N PRO A 79 -7.96 5.79 13.74
CA PRO A 79 -7.10 6.82 14.31
C PRO A 79 -6.22 7.47 13.25
N LEU A 80 -6.16 8.79 13.29
CA LEU A 80 -5.31 9.58 12.40
C LEU A 80 -3.85 9.49 12.85
N PHE A 81 -2.95 9.35 11.89
CA PHE A 81 -1.54 9.59 12.12
C PHE A 81 -1.18 11.01 11.66
N ALA A 82 -0.75 11.86 12.59
CA ALA A 82 -0.38 13.26 12.31
C ALA A 82 -1.48 14.09 11.58
N GLY A 83 -2.76 13.71 11.76
CA GLY A 83 -3.90 14.35 11.10
C GLY A 83 -4.32 13.70 9.77
N GLU A 84 -3.64 12.63 9.34
CA GLU A 84 -3.88 11.93 8.09
C GLU A 84 -4.54 10.56 8.29
N LYS A 85 -5.43 10.20 7.34
CA LYS A 85 -6.02 8.85 7.23
C LYS A 85 -5.13 8.00 6.33
N ASP A 86 -4.55 6.94 6.87
CA ASP A 86 -3.60 6.09 6.15
C ASP A 86 -4.11 4.65 6.00
N ILE A 87 -4.53 4.32 4.79
CA ILE A 87 -5.07 3.00 4.45
C ILE A 87 -3.98 1.92 4.50
N PHE A 88 -2.79 2.23 4.05
CA PHE A 88 -1.70 1.25 4.01
C PHE A 88 -1.21 0.90 5.41
N LYS A 89 -1.16 1.88 6.32
CA LYS A 89 -0.89 1.63 7.74
C LYS A 89 -1.94 0.71 8.37
N PHE A 90 -3.18 0.82 7.93
CA PHE A 90 -4.22 -0.09 8.36
C PHE A 90 -4.03 -1.51 7.80
N LEU A 91 -3.62 -1.65 6.53
CA LEU A 91 -3.27 -2.96 5.94
C LEU A 91 -2.14 -3.67 6.71
N GLN A 92 -1.22 -2.92 7.32
CA GLN A 92 -0.16 -3.46 8.17
C GLN A 92 -0.65 -4.03 9.51
N LEU A 93 -1.92 -3.82 9.87
CA LEU A 93 -2.58 -4.41 11.06
C LEU A 93 -3.42 -5.64 10.71
N MET A 94 -3.45 -6.02 9.42
CA MET A 94 -4.25 -7.15 8.97
C MET A 94 -3.54 -8.48 9.25
N PRO A 95 -4.30 -9.57 9.46
CA PRO A 95 -3.72 -10.88 9.73
C PRO A 95 -2.81 -11.35 8.61
N GLY A 96 -1.65 -11.84 8.98
CA GLY A 96 -0.59 -12.26 8.04
C GLY A 96 0.17 -11.12 7.38
N GLY A 97 -0.19 -9.86 7.67
CA GLY A 97 0.54 -8.65 7.27
C GLY A 97 1.13 -7.94 8.50
N SER A 98 2.31 -7.38 8.41
CA SER A 98 2.93 -6.60 9.48
C SER A 98 3.79 -5.47 8.93
N ALA A 99 3.95 -4.42 9.71
CA ALA A 99 4.94 -3.37 9.45
C ALA A 99 6.32 -3.71 10.03
N GLY A 100 6.42 -4.70 10.92
CA GLY A 100 7.62 -4.89 11.73
C GLY A 100 7.66 -3.92 12.91
N THR A 101 8.15 -2.72 12.72
CA THR A 101 8.19 -1.65 13.73
C THR A 101 7.78 -0.30 13.12
N ASP A 102 7.73 0.76 13.95
CA ASP A 102 7.45 2.12 13.46
C ASP A 102 8.53 2.59 12.47
N GLY A 103 8.14 3.34 11.44
CA GLY A 103 9.05 3.84 10.43
C GLY A 103 9.45 2.81 9.36
N MET A 104 8.92 1.59 9.39
CA MET A 104 9.06 0.66 8.28
C MET A 104 7.99 0.91 7.23
N SER A 105 8.43 1.04 5.98
CA SER A 105 7.56 1.38 4.86
C SER A 105 6.84 0.17 4.26
N GLY A 106 7.32 -1.05 4.52
CA GLY A 106 6.87 -2.26 3.84
C GLY A 106 5.61 -2.89 4.40
N LEU A 107 5.12 -3.87 3.67
CA LEU A 107 4.12 -4.83 4.11
C LEU A 107 4.74 -6.22 4.10
N LEU A 108 5.09 -6.70 5.29
CA LEU A 108 5.67 -8.02 5.50
C LEU A 108 4.53 -9.04 5.52
N VAL A 109 4.50 -9.98 4.59
CA VAL A 109 3.43 -10.96 4.49
C VAL A 109 3.99 -12.37 4.58
N ARG A 110 3.47 -13.15 5.54
CA ARG A 110 3.81 -14.58 5.71
C ARG A 110 5.31 -14.85 5.68
N GLY A 111 6.06 -14.14 6.54
CA GLY A 111 7.50 -14.29 6.68
C GLY A 111 8.32 -13.92 5.44
N GLY A 112 7.76 -13.13 4.55
CA GLY A 112 8.46 -12.51 3.43
C GLY A 112 9.08 -11.18 3.80
N SER A 113 10.06 -10.73 3.00
CA SER A 113 10.64 -9.38 3.05
C SER A 113 9.75 -8.37 2.30
N ASN A 114 10.07 -7.10 2.45
CA ASN A 114 9.35 -6.01 1.81
C ASN A 114 9.30 -6.13 0.28
N ASP A 115 10.40 -6.52 -0.35
CA ASP A 115 10.52 -6.74 -1.80
C ASP A 115 9.76 -7.96 -2.31
N GLN A 116 9.28 -8.84 -1.42
CA GLN A 116 8.54 -10.05 -1.77
C GLN A 116 7.02 -9.84 -1.82
N THR A 117 6.53 -8.66 -1.48
CA THR A 117 5.13 -8.25 -1.64
C THR A 117 5.00 -7.26 -2.80
N GLN A 118 4.18 -7.60 -3.80
CA GLN A 118 3.87 -6.67 -4.89
C GLN A 118 2.79 -5.70 -4.44
N ILE A 119 3.04 -4.41 -4.62
CA ILE A 119 2.07 -3.36 -4.34
C ILE A 119 1.70 -2.69 -5.66
N LEU A 120 0.41 -2.68 -5.96
CA LEU A 120 -0.15 -2.04 -7.15
C LEU A 120 -1.09 -0.91 -6.75
N TYR A 121 -0.90 0.26 -7.34
CA TYR A 121 -1.84 1.37 -7.28
C TYR A 121 -2.48 1.55 -8.66
N ASP A 122 -3.78 1.32 -8.77
CA ASP A 122 -4.51 1.27 -10.05
C ASP A 122 -3.85 0.35 -11.10
N ASP A 123 -3.38 -0.82 -10.65
CA ASP A 123 -2.65 -1.83 -11.42
C ASP A 123 -1.23 -1.43 -11.88
N VAL A 124 -0.70 -0.30 -11.41
CA VAL A 124 0.68 0.15 -11.66
C VAL A 124 1.57 -0.25 -10.49
N PRO A 125 2.73 -0.89 -10.73
CA PRO A 125 3.67 -1.24 -9.68
C PRO A 125 4.23 0.00 -8.96
N ILE A 126 4.25 -0.08 -7.61
CA ILE A 126 4.84 0.92 -6.74
C ILE A 126 6.08 0.33 -6.08
N TYR A 127 7.21 1.00 -6.21
CA TYR A 127 8.49 0.57 -5.65
C TYR A 127 8.77 1.11 -4.25
N ASN A 128 8.24 2.30 -3.91
CA ASN A 128 8.25 2.84 -2.57
C ASN A 128 6.84 3.36 -2.22
N GLN A 129 6.21 2.74 -1.26
CA GLN A 129 4.84 3.04 -0.83
C GLN A 129 4.76 4.05 0.30
N ALA A 130 5.88 4.69 0.69
CA ALA A 130 5.94 5.47 1.91
C ALA A 130 6.42 6.91 1.71
N HIS A 131 5.79 7.79 2.47
CA HIS A 131 6.25 9.11 2.86
C HIS A 131 6.82 9.09 4.28
N ALA A 132 7.55 10.14 4.64
CA ALA A 132 7.98 10.39 6.02
C ALA A 132 8.74 9.21 6.64
N TYR A 133 9.68 8.59 5.90
CA TYR A 133 10.42 7.42 6.39
C TYR A 133 9.50 6.28 6.85
N GLY A 134 8.41 6.03 6.13
CA GLY A 134 7.48 4.97 6.46
C GLY A 134 6.46 5.32 7.55
N LEU A 135 6.40 6.55 8.03
CA LEU A 135 5.38 7.00 8.98
C LEU A 135 4.02 7.19 8.33
N LEU A 136 3.98 7.60 7.06
CA LEU A 136 2.78 7.75 6.25
C LEU A 136 2.93 7.02 4.93
N SER A 137 1.82 6.71 4.27
CA SER A 137 1.83 6.12 2.94
C SER A 137 1.49 7.13 1.84
N ILE A 138 1.82 6.75 0.62
CA ILE A 138 1.45 7.49 -0.59
C ILE A 138 -0.06 7.42 -0.89
N PHE A 139 -0.81 6.54 -0.22
CA PHE A 139 -2.22 6.27 -0.49
C PHE A 139 -3.12 7.14 0.37
N SER A 140 -3.57 8.26 -0.17
CA SER A 140 -4.49 9.17 0.52
C SER A 140 -5.85 8.53 0.75
N GLY A 141 -6.36 8.60 1.98
CA GLY A 141 -7.70 8.11 2.33
C GLY A 141 -8.85 8.78 1.58
N GLU A 142 -8.63 9.95 0.99
CA GLU A 142 -9.66 10.66 0.21
C GLU A 142 -9.75 10.15 -1.25
N THR A 143 -8.70 9.48 -1.74
CA THR A 143 -8.63 9.02 -3.14
C THR A 143 -8.86 7.52 -3.29
N VAL A 144 -8.64 6.71 -2.27
CA VAL A 144 -8.74 5.26 -2.36
C VAL A 144 -10.18 4.78 -2.24
N GLN A 145 -10.58 3.86 -3.11
CA GLN A 145 -11.88 3.18 -3.10
C GLN A 145 -11.82 1.81 -2.44
N SER A 146 -10.76 1.04 -2.73
CA SER A 146 -10.64 -0.33 -2.21
C SER A 146 -9.18 -0.72 -2.03
N ALA A 147 -8.94 -1.60 -1.05
CA ALA A 147 -7.66 -2.23 -0.83
C ALA A 147 -7.87 -3.73 -0.60
N GLU A 148 -7.05 -4.54 -1.28
CA GLU A 148 -7.11 -6.00 -1.20
C GLU A 148 -5.71 -6.58 -1.05
N ILE A 149 -5.56 -7.58 -0.17
CA ILE A 149 -4.34 -8.38 -0.01
C ILE A 149 -4.64 -9.82 -0.42
N ALA A 150 -3.98 -10.28 -1.47
CA ALA A 150 -3.96 -11.68 -1.88
C ALA A 150 -2.67 -12.33 -1.36
N LYS A 151 -2.81 -13.28 -0.43
CA LYS A 151 -1.72 -13.96 0.27
C LYS A 151 -1.75 -15.49 0.17
N GLY A 152 -2.91 -16.04 -0.19
CA GLY A 152 -3.11 -17.46 -0.49
C GLY A 152 -3.00 -17.70 -1.99
N TYR A 153 -4.13 -17.63 -2.67
CA TYR A 153 -4.20 -17.70 -4.12
C TYR A 153 -4.03 -16.33 -4.75
N ILE A 154 -3.08 -16.19 -5.64
CA ILE A 154 -2.84 -14.97 -6.44
C ILE A 154 -3.17 -15.33 -7.89
N SER A 155 -4.04 -14.54 -8.57
CA SER A 155 -4.33 -14.77 -10.00
C SER A 155 -3.05 -14.86 -10.83
N PRO A 156 -2.93 -15.82 -11.77
CA PRO A 156 -1.80 -15.92 -12.70
C PRO A 156 -1.56 -14.67 -13.55
N ALA A 157 -2.54 -13.78 -13.68
CA ALA A 157 -2.37 -12.46 -14.29
C ALA A 157 -1.28 -11.62 -13.62
N TYR A 158 -0.95 -11.94 -12.36
CA TYR A 158 0.06 -11.23 -11.57
C TYR A 158 1.22 -12.16 -11.21
N GLY A 159 2.44 -11.61 -11.20
CA GLY A 159 3.66 -12.37 -10.91
C GLY A 159 4.78 -11.51 -10.37
N SER A 160 5.99 -12.07 -10.37
CA SER A 160 7.24 -11.36 -10.04
C SER A 160 7.47 -11.02 -8.57
N ARG A 161 6.71 -11.61 -7.63
CA ARG A 161 6.96 -11.53 -6.17
C ARG A 161 6.63 -12.84 -5.48
N LEU A 162 7.31 -13.11 -4.34
CA LEU A 162 7.26 -14.41 -3.67
C LEU A 162 6.16 -14.58 -2.64
N SER A 163 5.63 -13.47 -2.05
CA SER A 163 4.80 -13.55 -0.85
C SER A 163 3.35 -13.16 -1.05
N ALA A 164 3.09 -11.98 -1.57
CA ALA A 164 1.73 -11.46 -1.67
C ALA A 164 1.57 -10.44 -2.79
N LEU A 165 0.30 -10.18 -3.11
CA LEU A 165 -0.12 -9.08 -3.97
C LEU A 165 -1.05 -8.17 -3.16
N THR A 166 -0.73 -6.88 -3.10
CA THR A 166 -1.60 -5.84 -2.55
C THR A 166 -2.08 -4.95 -3.67
N GLN A 167 -3.39 -4.88 -3.85
CA GLN A 167 -4.02 -4.03 -4.86
C GLN A 167 -4.76 -2.90 -4.16
N ILE A 168 -4.41 -1.67 -4.48
CA ILE A 168 -5.06 -0.46 -4.01
C ILE A 168 -5.64 0.25 -5.23
N ARG A 169 -6.92 0.54 -5.20
CA ARG A 169 -7.63 1.18 -6.30
C ARG A 169 -8.14 2.54 -5.88
N SER A 170 -7.88 3.54 -6.71
CA SER A 170 -8.44 4.87 -6.52
C SER A 170 -9.93 4.89 -6.86
N ARG A 171 -10.67 5.80 -6.22
CA ARG A 171 -12.07 6.01 -6.57
C ARG A 171 -12.20 6.72 -7.91
N GLU A 172 -13.25 6.47 -8.59
CA GLU A 172 -13.67 7.25 -9.75
C GLU A 172 -14.34 8.56 -9.28
N GLY A 173 -14.26 9.63 -10.07
CA GLY A 173 -15.03 10.84 -9.84
C GLY A 173 -16.53 10.61 -10.04
N ASP A 174 -17.37 11.48 -9.49
CA ASP A 174 -18.82 11.43 -9.69
C ASP A 174 -19.15 11.82 -11.14
N ARG A 175 -19.92 10.99 -11.84
CA ARG A 175 -20.30 11.22 -13.27
C ARG A 175 -21.44 12.22 -13.45
N CYS A 176 -22.11 12.62 -12.35
CA CYS A 176 -23.33 13.43 -12.39
C CYS A 176 -23.19 14.74 -11.65
N ARG A 177 -22.40 14.81 -10.57
CA ARG A 177 -22.30 15.95 -9.67
C ARG A 177 -20.85 16.30 -9.40
N HIS A 178 -20.56 17.59 -9.26
CA HIS A 178 -19.29 18.06 -8.78
C HIS A 178 -19.19 17.88 -7.26
N GLY A 179 -18.08 17.37 -6.79
CA GLY A 179 -17.73 17.23 -5.39
C GLY A 179 -16.41 17.93 -5.10
N GLN A 180 -16.29 18.50 -3.91
CA GLN A 180 -15.07 19.11 -3.40
C GLN A 180 -14.87 18.69 -1.95
N SER A 181 -13.65 18.35 -1.58
CA SER A 181 -13.28 18.05 -0.20
C SER A 181 -12.04 18.83 0.17
N LEU A 182 -12.08 19.50 1.31
CA LEU A 182 -10.95 20.15 1.93
C LEU A 182 -10.70 19.52 3.30
N THR A 183 -9.47 19.06 3.53
CA THR A 183 -9.05 18.50 4.80
C THR A 183 -7.91 19.33 5.37
N VAL A 184 -8.06 19.77 6.61
CA VAL A 184 -7.02 20.46 7.38
C VAL A 184 -6.71 19.60 8.60
N GLY A 185 -5.53 19.02 8.62
CA GLY A 185 -4.99 18.23 9.74
C GLY A 185 -3.99 19.02 10.56
N THR A 186 -3.54 18.45 11.67
CA THR A 186 -2.53 19.07 12.55
C THR A 186 -1.22 19.41 11.80
N LEU A 187 -0.80 18.56 10.90
CA LEU A 187 0.46 18.69 10.15
C LEU A 187 0.25 18.56 8.62
N SER A 188 -0.99 18.63 8.15
CA SER A 188 -1.31 18.37 6.75
C SER A 188 -2.45 19.21 6.22
N LEU A 189 -2.42 19.42 4.91
CA LEU A 189 -3.48 20.04 4.13
C LEU A 189 -3.77 19.15 2.93
N GLY A 190 -5.04 18.82 2.70
CA GLY A 190 -5.50 18.04 1.55
C GLY A 190 -6.68 18.71 0.85
N ALA A 191 -6.69 18.66 -0.46
CA ALA A 191 -7.82 19.10 -1.28
C ALA A 191 -8.10 18.06 -2.36
N THR A 192 -9.38 17.75 -2.55
CA THR A 192 -9.83 16.83 -3.60
C THR A 192 -11.01 17.45 -4.33
N VAL A 193 -10.98 17.40 -5.64
CA VAL A 193 -12.10 17.81 -6.49
C VAL A 193 -12.42 16.66 -7.45
N ASP A 194 -13.70 16.40 -7.63
CA ASP A 194 -14.18 15.40 -8.56
C ASP A 194 -15.50 15.81 -9.21
N GLY A 195 -15.85 15.23 -10.34
CA GLY A 195 -17.08 15.54 -11.00
C GLY A 195 -17.16 15.01 -12.43
N PRO A 196 -18.26 15.32 -13.13
CA PRO A 196 -18.43 14.94 -14.51
C PRO A 196 -17.45 15.70 -15.43
N LEU A 197 -16.71 14.97 -16.26
CA LEU A 197 -16.03 15.51 -17.43
C LEU A 197 -17.05 15.74 -18.55
N VAL A 198 -17.88 14.73 -18.79
CA VAL A 198 -19.10 14.78 -19.60
C VAL A 198 -20.17 14.06 -18.79
N ARG A 199 -21.26 14.75 -18.48
CA ARG A 199 -22.31 14.23 -17.60
C ARG A 199 -22.82 12.86 -18.08
N GLY A 200 -22.77 11.86 -17.17
CA GLY A 200 -23.16 10.48 -17.44
C GLY A 200 -22.15 9.65 -18.23
N ARG A 201 -21.16 10.26 -18.91
CA ARG A 201 -20.20 9.56 -19.79
C ARG A 201 -18.76 9.59 -19.30
N GLY A 202 -18.40 10.55 -18.47
CA GLY A 202 -17.02 10.65 -18.00
C GLY A 202 -16.91 11.41 -16.70
N ALA A 203 -15.89 11.10 -15.94
CA ALA A 203 -15.61 11.71 -14.65
C ALA A 203 -14.12 12.03 -14.51
N TYR A 204 -13.83 13.02 -13.69
CA TYR A 204 -12.49 13.34 -13.24
C TYR A 204 -12.40 13.30 -11.70
N LEU A 205 -11.22 12.99 -11.22
CA LEU A 205 -10.82 13.13 -9.82
C LEU A 205 -9.41 13.73 -9.81
N VAL A 206 -9.23 14.78 -9.02
CA VAL A 206 -7.92 15.41 -8.78
C VAL A 206 -7.77 15.63 -7.28
N SER A 207 -6.66 15.22 -6.72
CA SER A 207 -6.35 15.36 -5.31
C SER A 207 -4.92 15.80 -5.11
N GLY A 208 -4.70 16.73 -4.18
CA GLY A 208 -3.38 17.14 -3.72
C GLY A 208 -3.30 17.11 -2.21
N ARG A 209 -2.14 16.73 -1.69
CA ARG A 209 -1.84 16.69 -0.26
C ARG A 209 -0.48 17.33 0.00
N TYR A 210 -0.39 18.08 1.09
CA TYR A 210 0.84 18.71 1.56
C TYR A 210 1.01 18.46 3.06
N PHE A 211 2.18 17.98 3.46
CA PHE A 211 2.55 17.69 4.83
C PHE A 211 3.67 18.62 5.29
N PHE A 212 3.47 19.32 6.42
CA PHE A 212 4.34 20.40 6.90
C PHE A 212 4.60 20.31 8.42
N PRO A 213 5.37 19.35 8.90
CA PRO A 213 5.66 19.20 10.33
C PRO A 213 6.64 20.25 10.87
N GLU A 214 7.11 21.22 10.07
CA GLU A 214 8.17 22.16 10.46
C GLU A 214 7.83 22.95 11.71
N ALA A 215 6.55 23.37 11.89
CA ALA A 215 6.12 24.10 13.08
C ALA A 215 6.25 23.23 14.34
N ALA A 216 5.84 21.97 14.30
CA ALA A 216 5.95 21.02 15.40
C ALA A 216 7.40 20.67 15.72
N LEU A 217 8.23 20.49 14.69
CA LEU A 217 9.67 20.23 14.82
C LEU A 217 10.41 21.43 15.41
N ALA A 218 10.04 22.65 15.03
CA ALA A 218 10.59 23.88 15.59
C ALA A 218 10.25 24.05 17.09
N ILE A 219 8.99 23.77 17.47
CA ILE A 219 8.56 23.74 18.90
C ILE A 219 9.37 22.69 19.67
N ALA A 220 9.59 21.51 19.07
CA ALA A 220 10.41 20.45 19.64
C ALA A 220 11.92 20.73 19.59
N ARG A 221 12.36 21.91 19.12
CA ARG A 221 13.77 22.33 18.96
C ARG A 221 14.62 21.31 18.20
N ARG A 222 14.05 20.68 17.16
CA ARG A 222 14.74 19.73 16.30
C ARG A 222 15.31 20.47 15.08
N PRO A 223 16.63 20.34 14.76
CA PRO A 223 17.26 21.02 13.63
C PRO A 223 16.94 20.38 12.28
N VAL A 224 15.86 19.60 12.20
CA VAL A 224 15.43 18.87 11.01
C VAL A 224 14.27 19.61 10.37
N ARG A 225 14.37 19.89 9.07
CA ARG A 225 13.23 20.29 8.25
C ARG A 225 12.81 19.10 7.40
N PHE A 226 11.50 18.82 7.42
CA PHE A 226 10.94 17.68 6.74
C PHE A 226 9.55 18.03 6.20
N GLY A 227 9.20 17.49 5.04
CA GLY A 227 7.86 17.63 4.47
C GLY A 227 7.73 16.80 3.20
N PHE A 228 6.49 16.55 2.81
CA PHE A 228 6.19 15.94 1.52
C PHE A 228 4.95 16.57 0.88
N HIS A 229 4.82 16.34 -0.40
CA HIS A 229 3.58 16.62 -1.13
C HIS A 229 3.32 15.50 -2.13
N ASP A 230 2.04 15.29 -2.40
CA ASP A 230 1.61 14.38 -3.45
C ASP A 230 0.42 14.90 -4.23
N PHE A 231 0.26 14.34 -5.41
CA PHE A 231 -0.80 14.67 -6.33
C PHE A 231 -1.29 13.40 -7.02
N THR A 232 -2.61 13.22 -7.08
CA THR A 232 -3.29 12.13 -7.78
C THR A 232 -4.29 12.70 -8.75
N ALA A 233 -4.29 12.18 -9.98
CA ALA A 233 -5.29 12.50 -10.98
C ALA A 233 -5.82 11.23 -11.63
N ARG A 234 -7.14 11.19 -11.86
CA ARG A 234 -7.81 10.12 -12.61
C ARG A 234 -8.87 10.72 -13.50
N LEU A 235 -8.86 10.35 -14.79
CA LEU A 235 -9.87 10.70 -15.77
C LEU A 235 -10.46 9.40 -16.30
N THR A 236 -11.78 9.28 -16.29
CA THR A 236 -12.47 8.12 -16.84
C THR A 236 -13.48 8.61 -17.87
N TYR A 237 -13.50 8.02 -19.05
CA TYR A 237 -14.37 8.42 -20.14
C TYR A 237 -14.87 7.21 -20.93
N ASP A 238 -16.18 7.10 -21.11
CA ASP A 238 -16.80 6.11 -21.98
C ASP A 238 -16.73 6.60 -23.43
N VAL A 239 -15.68 6.16 -24.13
CA VAL A 239 -15.46 6.47 -25.55
C VAL A 239 -16.63 5.94 -26.38
N HIS A 240 -17.11 4.76 -26.02
CA HIS A 240 -18.30 4.11 -26.55
C HIS A 240 -19.04 3.38 -25.43
N ARG A 241 -20.30 2.99 -25.65
CA ARG A 241 -21.10 2.25 -24.65
C ARG A 241 -20.43 0.96 -24.13
N ARG A 242 -19.47 0.42 -24.88
CA ARG A 242 -18.73 -0.81 -24.57
C ARG A 242 -17.26 -0.59 -24.24
N HIS A 243 -16.75 0.64 -24.36
CA HIS A 243 -15.33 0.95 -24.22
C HIS A 243 -15.13 2.12 -23.25
N THR A 244 -14.47 1.87 -22.15
CA THR A 244 -14.13 2.88 -21.13
C THR A 244 -12.63 3.08 -21.13
N LEU A 245 -12.20 4.32 -21.33
CA LEU A 245 -10.81 4.75 -21.23
C LEU A 245 -10.58 5.39 -19.85
N THR A 246 -9.49 5.01 -19.18
CA THR A 246 -9.08 5.62 -17.92
C THR A 246 -7.62 6.06 -18.02
N LEU A 247 -7.36 7.32 -17.72
CA LEU A 247 -6.03 7.87 -17.47
C LEU A 247 -5.83 8.00 -15.98
N GLY A 248 -4.70 7.51 -15.47
CA GLY A 248 -4.29 7.62 -14.07
C GLY A 248 -2.91 8.24 -13.97
N ALA A 249 -2.71 9.12 -13.01
CA ALA A 249 -1.40 9.70 -12.68
C ALA A 249 -1.27 9.89 -11.17
N TYR A 250 -0.07 9.63 -10.67
CA TYR A 250 0.34 9.93 -9.29
C TYR A 250 1.76 10.49 -9.31
N THR A 251 2.02 11.49 -8.48
CA THR A 251 3.38 11.93 -8.18
C THR A 251 3.48 12.37 -6.72
N GLY A 252 4.55 11.98 -6.05
CA GLY A 252 4.85 12.36 -4.67
C GLY A 252 6.33 12.58 -4.47
N ASP A 253 6.68 13.56 -3.64
CA ASP A 253 8.05 14.00 -3.36
C ASP A 253 8.22 14.29 -1.87
N ASP A 254 9.19 13.64 -1.25
CA ASP A 254 9.63 13.87 0.13
C ASP A 254 10.94 14.64 0.16
N ARG A 255 11.07 15.53 1.12
CA ARG A 255 12.29 16.31 1.34
C ARG A 255 12.60 16.38 2.81
N MET A 256 13.84 16.02 3.14
CA MET A 256 14.39 16.21 4.47
C MET A 256 15.69 16.99 4.40
N ARG A 257 15.87 17.91 5.31
CA ARG A 257 17.13 18.64 5.52
C ARG A 257 17.47 18.63 7.00
N ASN A 258 18.67 18.14 7.28
CA ASN A 258 19.33 18.31 8.56
C ASN A 258 20.56 19.18 8.34
N ALA A 259 20.74 20.21 9.15
CA ALA A 259 21.88 21.13 9.03
C ALA A 259 22.32 21.57 10.41
N ASP A 260 23.60 21.50 10.66
CA ASP A 260 24.31 22.13 11.76
C ASP A 260 25.37 23.11 11.22
N ARG A 261 26.32 23.55 12.05
CA ARG A 261 27.36 24.52 11.66
C ARG A 261 28.36 23.93 10.68
N GLU A 262 28.65 22.64 10.76
CA GLU A 262 29.71 21.96 10.02
C GLU A 262 29.18 21.09 8.89
N ALA A 263 27.94 20.61 8.99
CA ALA A 263 27.37 19.71 8.03
C ALA A 263 25.93 20.06 7.62
N SER A 264 25.62 19.84 6.37
CA SER A 264 24.26 19.91 5.87
C SER A 264 23.95 18.67 5.00
N ASN A 265 22.96 17.90 5.41
CA ASN A 265 22.46 16.75 4.68
C ASN A 265 21.05 17.02 4.17
N ARG A 266 20.82 16.75 2.88
CA ARG A 266 19.50 16.81 2.24
C ARG A 266 19.18 15.46 1.63
N PHE A 267 18.03 14.94 1.96
CA PHE A 267 17.48 13.72 1.37
C PHE A 267 16.20 14.08 0.62
N GLY A 268 15.99 13.46 -0.53
CA GLY A 268 14.76 13.55 -1.27
C GLY A 268 14.47 12.23 -1.96
N TRP A 269 13.23 11.83 -1.97
CA TRP A 269 12.76 10.64 -2.68
C TRP A 269 11.33 10.85 -3.17
N GLY A 270 10.96 10.14 -4.21
CA GLY A 270 9.62 10.27 -4.74
C GLY A 270 9.29 9.22 -5.77
N ASN A 271 7.99 9.05 -5.97
CA ASN A 271 7.43 8.21 -7.02
C ASN A 271 6.64 9.06 -8.01
N THR A 272 6.68 8.66 -9.28
CA THR A 272 5.77 9.17 -10.31
C THR A 272 5.22 7.98 -11.09
N THR A 273 3.91 7.92 -11.28
CA THR A 273 3.25 6.91 -12.10
C THR A 273 2.31 7.56 -13.10
N ALA A 274 2.19 6.94 -14.26
CA ALA A 274 1.19 7.27 -15.25
C ALA A 274 0.64 5.98 -15.87
N SER A 275 -0.64 5.94 -16.17
CA SER A 275 -1.26 4.78 -16.81
C SER A 275 -2.37 5.17 -17.76
N LEU A 276 -2.51 4.35 -18.81
CA LEU A 276 -3.62 4.37 -19.74
C LEU A 276 -4.27 3.00 -19.73
N ARG A 277 -5.54 2.93 -19.38
CA ARG A 277 -6.31 1.69 -19.32
C ARG A 277 -7.49 1.79 -20.28
N LEU A 278 -7.66 0.77 -21.11
CA LEU A 278 -8.84 0.55 -21.93
C LEU A 278 -9.56 -0.70 -21.44
N HIS A 279 -10.77 -0.53 -20.95
CA HIS A 279 -11.67 -1.63 -20.66
C HIS A 279 -12.69 -1.75 -21.79
N SER A 280 -12.83 -2.95 -22.37
CA SER A 280 -13.70 -3.22 -23.51
C SER A 280 -14.60 -4.40 -23.24
N ARG A 281 -15.90 -4.20 -23.43
CA ARG A 281 -16.90 -5.26 -23.38
C ARG A 281 -17.25 -5.65 -24.83
N TRP A 282 -16.68 -6.73 -25.30
CA TRP A 282 -16.87 -7.21 -26.68
C TRP A 282 -18.24 -7.89 -26.85
N SER A 283 -18.64 -8.67 -25.87
CA SER A 283 -19.94 -9.34 -25.79
C SER A 283 -20.42 -9.36 -24.35
N GLU A 284 -21.53 -10.04 -24.06
CA GLU A 284 -22.01 -10.29 -22.70
C GLU A 284 -21.11 -11.28 -21.93
N THR A 285 -20.32 -12.05 -22.66
CA THR A 285 -19.45 -13.09 -22.09
C THR A 285 -17.97 -12.79 -22.19
N LEU A 286 -17.55 -11.82 -23.02
CA LEU A 286 -16.14 -11.51 -23.25
C LEU A 286 -15.85 -10.04 -22.95
N ASN A 287 -14.95 -9.83 -21.99
CA ASN A 287 -14.38 -8.54 -21.66
C ASN A 287 -12.86 -8.56 -21.88
N SER A 288 -12.26 -7.40 -22.15
CA SER A 288 -10.82 -7.26 -22.10
C SER A 288 -10.41 -6.00 -21.34
N THR A 289 -9.23 -6.04 -20.74
CA THR A 289 -8.59 -4.89 -20.12
C THR A 289 -7.16 -4.80 -20.62
N ALA A 290 -6.85 -3.72 -21.33
CA ALA A 290 -5.50 -3.38 -21.73
C ALA A 290 -5.01 -2.22 -20.85
N ILE A 291 -3.80 -2.32 -20.33
CA ILE A 291 -3.15 -1.25 -19.58
C ILE A 291 -1.72 -1.06 -20.06
N VAL A 292 -1.33 0.19 -20.29
CA VAL A 292 0.07 0.60 -20.46
C VAL A 292 0.39 1.55 -19.31
N TYR A 293 1.54 1.36 -18.68
CA TYR A 293 1.92 2.15 -17.51
C TYR A 293 3.41 2.49 -17.50
N TYR A 294 3.71 3.57 -16.84
CA TYR A 294 5.06 3.99 -16.50
C TYR A 294 5.14 4.25 -15.00
N THR A 295 6.21 3.79 -14.36
CA THR A 295 6.53 4.14 -12.98
C THR A 295 7.99 4.54 -12.85
N PHE A 296 8.23 5.56 -12.05
CA PHE A 296 9.55 6.12 -11.77
C PHE A 296 9.71 6.31 -10.27
N LEU A 297 10.82 5.79 -9.75
CA LEU A 297 11.27 6.02 -8.38
C LEU A 297 12.63 6.72 -8.42
N TYR A 298 12.82 7.73 -7.60
CA TYR A 298 14.14 8.30 -7.38
C TYR A 298 14.44 8.48 -5.90
N ASN A 299 15.73 8.37 -5.56
CA ASN A 299 16.29 8.75 -4.27
C ASN A 299 17.47 9.67 -4.52
N ARG A 300 17.59 10.73 -3.72
CA ARG A 300 18.66 11.71 -3.82
C ARG A 300 19.17 12.04 -2.43
N GLN A 301 20.49 11.94 -2.27
CA GLN A 301 21.19 12.40 -1.10
C GLN A 301 22.16 13.51 -1.51
N GLN A 302 22.19 14.60 -0.76
CA GLN A 302 23.16 15.69 -0.91
C GLN A 302 23.77 15.94 0.47
N SER A 303 25.09 15.89 0.54
CA SER A 303 25.84 16.17 1.75
C SER A 303 26.81 17.32 1.47
N ARG A 304 26.93 18.24 2.42
CA ARG A 304 27.92 19.32 2.40
C ARG A 304 28.55 19.34 3.77
N PHE A 305 29.87 19.27 3.78
CA PHE A 305 30.70 19.40 4.97
C PHE A 305 31.57 20.66 4.83
N HIS A 306 31.60 21.45 5.86
CA HIS A 306 32.38 22.65 5.95
C HIS A 306 33.38 22.49 7.10
N SER A 307 34.68 22.58 6.80
CA SER A 307 35.74 22.53 7.79
C SER A 307 36.72 23.64 7.45
N ASP A 308 36.88 24.59 8.36
CA ASP A 308 37.73 25.78 8.22
C ASP A 308 37.67 26.40 6.81
N ASP A 309 38.65 26.15 5.96
CA ASP A 309 38.76 26.74 4.63
C ASP A 309 38.25 25.82 3.49
N VAL A 310 37.78 24.60 3.80
CA VAL A 310 37.43 23.62 2.78
C VAL A 310 35.96 23.24 2.85
N THR A 311 35.27 23.35 1.71
CA THR A 311 33.89 22.85 1.56
C THR A 311 33.88 21.61 0.67
N ASN A 312 33.48 20.49 1.24
CA ASN A 312 33.25 19.23 0.53
C ASN A 312 31.78 19.05 0.25
N GLU A 313 31.41 18.80 -0.98
CA GLU A 313 30.03 18.59 -1.40
C GLU A 313 29.90 17.26 -2.12
N GLY A 314 28.85 16.51 -1.81
CA GLY A 314 28.49 15.26 -2.49
C GLY A 314 27.01 15.19 -2.84
N LYS A 315 26.69 14.66 -4.02
CA LYS A 315 25.32 14.34 -4.44
C LYS A 315 25.28 12.93 -4.99
N THR A 316 24.48 12.08 -4.36
CA THR A 316 24.25 10.69 -4.77
C THR A 316 22.80 10.52 -5.19
N THR A 317 22.56 9.81 -6.29
CA THR A 317 21.22 9.53 -6.80
C THR A 317 21.07 8.05 -7.14
N PHE A 318 19.91 7.51 -6.83
CA PHE A 318 19.43 6.19 -7.25
C PHE A 318 18.14 6.38 -8.04
N GLN A 319 17.93 5.61 -9.11
CA GLN A 319 16.74 5.74 -9.95
C GLN A 319 16.27 4.37 -10.42
N THR A 320 14.96 4.23 -10.51
CA THR A 320 14.30 3.05 -11.10
C THR A 320 13.21 3.52 -12.05
N HIS A 321 13.23 3.03 -13.26
CA HIS A 321 12.24 3.28 -14.29
C HIS A 321 11.62 1.94 -14.70
N GLU A 322 10.32 1.90 -14.88
CA GLU A 322 9.62 0.76 -15.47
C GLU A 322 8.58 1.25 -16.45
N LEU A 323 8.58 0.66 -17.65
CA LEU A 323 7.52 0.76 -18.63
C LEU A 323 6.91 -0.64 -18.78
N GLY A 324 5.59 -0.75 -18.67
CA GLY A 324 4.93 -2.03 -18.77
C GLY A 324 3.60 -1.98 -19.50
N ALA A 325 3.19 -3.15 -19.96
CA ALA A 325 1.90 -3.36 -20.60
C ALA A 325 1.30 -4.69 -20.12
N ARG A 326 -0.01 -4.73 -19.94
CA ARG A 326 -0.76 -5.94 -19.63
C ARG A 326 -2.05 -5.97 -20.44
N LEU A 327 -2.34 -7.12 -21.01
CA LEU A 327 -3.58 -7.42 -21.69
C LEU A 327 -4.22 -8.62 -21.02
N THR A 328 -5.45 -8.47 -20.57
CA THR A 328 -6.25 -9.53 -19.93
C THR A 328 -7.56 -9.66 -20.63
N PHE A 329 -7.96 -10.88 -20.91
CA PHE A 329 -9.28 -11.26 -21.39
C PHE A 329 -10.00 -12.05 -20.31
N ASP A 330 -11.23 -11.68 -20.00
CA ASP A 330 -12.14 -12.38 -19.11
C ASP A 330 -13.30 -12.93 -19.93
N GLN A 331 -13.39 -14.24 -20.03
CA GLN A 331 -14.39 -14.92 -20.84
C GLN A 331 -15.25 -15.85 -19.97
N ARG A 332 -16.54 -15.61 -19.96
CA ARG A 332 -17.52 -16.51 -19.38
C ARG A 332 -17.94 -17.54 -20.45
N ILE A 333 -17.53 -18.78 -20.31
CA ILE A 333 -17.85 -19.88 -21.23
C ILE A 333 -19.25 -20.43 -20.91
N SER A 334 -19.54 -20.60 -19.61
CA SER A 334 -20.87 -20.99 -19.11
C SER A 334 -21.09 -20.36 -17.73
N ASP A 335 -22.24 -20.61 -17.11
CA ASP A 335 -22.53 -20.13 -15.74
C ASP A 335 -21.59 -20.78 -14.70
N SER A 336 -21.07 -21.95 -15.00
CA SER A 336 -20.18 -22.71 -14.13
C SER A 336 -18.70 -22.61 -14.52
N TYR A 337 -18.37 -22.05 -15.68
CA TYR A 337 -16.99 -21.98 -16.15
C TYR A 337 -16.63 -20.63 -16.73
N SER A 338 -15.58 -20.02 -16.21
CA SER A 338 -14.98 -18.81 -16.75
C SER A 338 -13.45 -18.95 -16.90
N LEU A 339 -12.95 -18.28 -17.92
CA LEU A 339 -11.54 -18.29 -18.32
C LEU A 339 -10.98 -16.86 -18.29
N GLU A 340 -9.85 -16.66 -17.59
CA GLU A 340 -9.04 -15.45 -17.63
C GLU A 340 -7.71 -15.79 -18.30
N TYR A 341 -7.32 -15.05 -19.35
CA TYR A 341 -6.06 -15.28 -20.06
C TYR A 341 -5.47 -13.97 -20.58
N GLY A 342 -4.18 -13.98 -20.85
CA GLY A 342 -3.53 -12.78 -21.35
C GLY A 342 -2.02 -12.81 -21.34
N ALA A 343 -1.45 -11.60 -21.50
CA ALA A 343 -0.02 -11.39 -21.58
C ALA A 343 0.41 -10.16 -20.76
N ASN A 344 1.64 -10.21 -20.25
CA ASN A 344 2.30 -9.10 -19.58
C ASN A 344 3.67 -8.89 -20.22
N PHE A 345 4.06 -7.63 -20.33
CA PHE A 345 5.40 -7.22 -20.73
C PHE A 345 5.86 -6.07 -19.85
N SER A 346 7.13 -6.07 -19.44
CA SER A 346 7.73 -4.87 -18.83
C SER A 346 9.23 -4.80 -19.12
N THR A 347 9.72 -3.57 -19.18
CA THR A 347 11.14 -3.24 -19.18
C THR A 347 11.44 -2.32 -18.01
N GLN A 348 12.49 -2.64 -17.28
CA GLN A 348 12.90 -1.94 -16.08
C GLN A 348 14.38 -1.55 -16.19
N ARG A 349 14.69 -0.31 -15.78
CA ARG A 349 16.06 0.19 -15.74
C ARG A 349 16.36 0.68 -14.32
N PHE A 350 17.44 0.16 -13.76
CA PHE A 350 17.91 0.45 -12.42
C PHE A 350 19.26 1.16 -12.51
N GLN A 351 19.33 2.38 -11.96
CA GLN A 351 20.56 3.10 -11.75
C GLN A 351 20.90 3.03 -10.25
N PRO A 352 21.82 2.11 -9.83
CA PRO A 352 22.02 1.83 -8.42
C PRO A 352 22.67 3.00 -7.66
N MET A 353 23.65 3.66 -8.24
CA MET A 353 24.29 4.83 -7.61
C MET A 353 24.96 5.68 -8.68
N HIS A 354 24.77 6.99 -8.57
CA HIS A 354 25.51 7.99 -9.32
C HIS A 354 25.91 9.11 -8.35
N THR A 355 27.19 9.22 -8.05
CA THR A 355 27.74 10.20 -7.12
C THR A 355 28.54 11.26 -7.86
N ARG A 356 28.27 12.51 -7.58
CA ARG A 356 29.08 13.68 -7.97
C ARG A 356 29.52 14.37 -6.70
N ALA A 357 30.82 14.53 -6.55
CA ALA A 357 31.42 15.17 -5.38
C ALA A 357 32.40 16.25 -5.78
N ARG A 358 32.57 17.25 -4.92
CA ARG A 358 33.69 18.16 -4.93
C ARG A 358 34.43 18.00 -3.61
N VAL A 359 35.64 17.50 -3.67
CA VAL A 359 36.49 17.22 -2.52
C VAL A 359 37.77 18.02 -2.67
N ASN A 360 38.08 18.89 -1.72
CA ASN A 360 39.24 19.79 -1.78
C ASN A 360 39.30 20.55 -3.10
N GLY A 361 38.17 21.09 -3.58
CA GLY A 361 38.06 21.84 -4.83
C GLY A 361 38.06 20.98 -6.11
N LYS A 362 38.46 19.70 -6.05
CA LYS A 362 38.51 18.79 -7.20
C LYS A 362 37.13 18.10 -7.40
N ARG A 363 36.69 18.09 -8.64
CA ARG A 363 35.43 17.37 -9.01
C ARG A 363 35.74 15.89 -9.21
N GLN A 364 34.92 15.06 -8.57
CA GLN A 364 34.93 13.60 -8.69
C GLN A 364 33.54 13.15 -9.13
N GLU A 365 33.47 12.19 -10.04
CA GLU A 365 32.23 11.59 -10.48
C GLU A 365 32.38 10.06 -10.50
N THR A 366 31.51 9.37 -9.77
CA THR A 366 31.45 7.91 -9.74
C THR A 366 30.05 7.49 -10.21
N ARG A 367 30.00 6.67 -11.25
CA ARG A 367 28.78 6.14 -11.78
C ARG A 367 28.87 4.62 -11.87
N TYR A 368 28.03 3.95 -11.13
CA TYR A 368 27.88 2.50 -11.23
C TYR A 368 27.05 2.12 -12.47
N PRO A 369 27.35 1.01 -13.13
CA PRO A 369 26.61 0.58 -14.31
C PRO A 369 25.11 0.43 -13.99
N SER A 370 24.28 0.94 -14.90
CA SER A 370 22.84 0.65 -14.83
C SER A 370 22.59 -0.80 -15.23
N SER A 371 21.64 -1.43 -14.57
CA SER A 371 21.15 -2.74 -14.92
C SER A 371 19.75 -2.66 -15.52
N GLU A 372 19.44 -3.53 -16.44
CA GLU A 372 18.15 -3.60 -17.10
C GLU A 372 17.55 -5.00 -16.91
N LEU A 373 16.23 -5.05 -16.73
CA LEU A 373 15.45 -6.28 -16.72
C LEU A 373 14.32 -6.14 -17.73
N VAL A 374 14.27 -7.07 -18.67
CA VAL A 374 13.13 -7.25 -19.56
C VAL A 374 12.39 -8.50 -19.13
N SER A 375 11.08 -8.41 -18.99
CA SER A 375 10.22 -9.54 -18.64
C SER A 375 9.01 -9.64 -19.55
N GLY A 376 8.66 -10.87 -19.90
CA GLY A 376 7.43 -11.21 -20.63
C GLY A 376 6.78 -12.42 -19.99
N ALA A 377 5.44 -12.46 -19.98
CA ALA A 377 4.72 -13.61 -19.47
C ALA A 377 3.38 -13.80 -20.17
N LEU A 378 3.01 -15.06 -20.33
CA LEU A 378 1.67 -15.49 -20.73
C LEU A 378 1.02 -16.18 -19.53
N PHE A 379 -0.30 -16.04 -19.43
CA PHE A 379 -1.04 -16.67 -18.33
C PHE A 379 -2.42 -17.13 -18.76
N VAL A 380 -2.89 -18.16 -18.07
CA VAL A 380 -4.25 -18.67 -18.15
C VAL A 380 -4.74 -19.04 -16.77
N SER A 381 -5.97 -18.73 -16.44
CA SER A 381 -6.63 -19.06 -15.19
C SER A 381 -8.05 -19.55 -15.48
N ASN A 382 -8.36 -20.71 -14.95
CA ASN A 382 -9.68 -21.36 -15.07
C ASN A 382 -10.40 -21.22 -13.74
N ARG A 383 -11.68 -20.85 -13.80
CA ARG A 383 -12.59 -20.90 -12.66
C ARG A 383 -13.75 -21.82 -13.01
N LEU A 384 -13.85 -22.89 -12.24
CA LEU A 384 -14.90 -23.90 -12.35
C LEU A 384 -15.74 -23.86 -11.07
N GLN A 385 -17.06 -23.89 -11.21
CA GLN A 385 -18.00 -23.93 -10.10
C GLN A 385 -19.01 -25.06 -10.35
N TRP A 386 -19.10 -25.98 -9.37
CA TRP A 386 -20.08 -27.05 -9.40
C TRP A 386 -20.68 -27.27 -8.01
N GLY A 387 -21.95 -27.02 -7.89
CA GLY A 387 -22.64 -27.05 -6.61
C GLY A 387 -21.98 -26.13 -5.59
N ARG A 388 -21.44 -26.71 -4.51
CA ARG A 388 -20.76 -25.98 -3.42
C ARG A 388 -19.26 -25.77 -3.64
N TRP A 389 -18.70 -26.41 -4.67
CA TRP A 389 -17.27 -26.38 -4.94
C TRP A 389 -16.90 -25.32 -5.97
N ARG A 390 -15.78 -24.68 -5.73
CA ARG A 390 -15.13 -23.77 -6.69
C ARG A 390 -13.66 -24.13 -6.80
N LEU A 391 -13.19 -24.36 -8.00
CA LEU A 391 -11.79 -24.53 -8.35
C LEU A 391 -11.32 -23.32 -9.15
N ASP A 392 -10.34 -22.60 -8.62
CA ASP A 392 -9.56 -21.64 -9.36
C ASP A 392 -8.18 -22.29 -9.65
N ALA A 393 -7.83 -22.52 -10.92
CA ALA A 393 -6.58 -23.16 -11.30
C ALA A 393 -5.97 -22.46 -12.51
N GLY A 394 -4.67 -22.16 -12.44
CA GLY A 394 -4.03 -21.45 -13.52
C GLY A 394 -2.53 -21.65 -13.60
N LEU A 395 -2.00 -21.21 -14.72
CA LEU A 395 -0.58 -21.32 -15.06
C LEU A 395 -0.08 -19.98 -15.59
N ARG A 396 1.10 -19.59 -15.16
CA ARG A 396 1.86 -18.46 -15.70
C ARG A 396 3.22 -18.96 -16.19
N GLY A 397 3.53 -18.73 -17.47
CA GLY A 397 4.86 -18.91 -18.03
C GLY A 397 5.54 -17.53 -18.15
N ALA A 398 6.71 -17.35 -17.57
CA ALA A 398 7.43 -16.09 -17.59
C ALA A 398 8.87 -16.23 -18.05
N LEU A 399 9.34 -15.24 -18.82
CA LEU A 399 10.71 -15.10 -19.29
C LEU A 399 11.30 -13.81 -18.73
N TYR A 400 12.55 -13.86 -18.31
CA TYR A 400 13.31 -12.74 -17.77
C TYR A 400 14.68 -12.67 -18.44
N ALA A 401 15.12 -11.45 -18.76
CA ALA A 401 16.44 -11.19 -19.32
C ALA A 401 17.09 -9.99 -18.60
N ALA A 402 18.27 -10.19 -18.04
CA ALA A 402 19.06 -9.16 -17.36
C ALA A 402 20.56 -9.45 -17.48
N GLY A 403 21.38 -8.42 -17.77
CA GLY A 403 22.85 -8.54 -17.81
C GLY A 403 23.37 -9.64 -18.74
N GLY A 404 22.71 -9.86 -19.90
CA GLY A 404 23.06 -10.95 -20.84
C GLY A 404 22.62 -12.35 -20.38
N LYS A 405 22.05 -12.51 -19.19
CA LYS A 405 21.50 -13.76 -18.66
C LYS A 405 20.01 -13.85 -18.89
N ARG A 406 19.52 -15.06 -19.12
CA ARG A 406 18.08 -15.35 -19.30
C ARG A 406 17.64 -16.37 -18.27
N ALA A 407 16.39 -16.24 -17.81
CA ALA A 407 15.77 -17.18 -16.90
C ALA A 407 14.30 -17.37 -17.30
N CYS A 408 13.77 -18.57 -17.04
CA CYS A 408 12.35 -18.86 -17.25
C CYS A 408 11.72 -19.39 -15.96
N ALA A 409 10.42 -19.16 -15.83
CA ALA A 409 9.61 -19.67 -14.75
C ALA A 409 8.30 -20.23 -15.27
N CYS A 410 7.88 -21.34 -14.68
CA CYS A 410 6.55 -21.92 -14.79
C CYS A 410 5.92 -21.86 -13.40
N GLU A 411 4.80 -21.14 -13.27
CA GLU A 411 4.17 -20.81 -11.99
C GLU A 411 2.73 -21.37 -11.95
N PRO A 412 2.56 -22.66 -11.62
CA PRO A 412 1.23 -23.25 -11.39
C PRO A 412 0.65 -22.71 -10.08
N ARG A 413 -0.64 -22.45 -10.07
CA ARG A 413 -1.40 -22.00 -8.91
C ARG A 413 -2.78 -22.63 -8.94
N ALA A 414 -3.23 -23.14 -7.80
CA ALA A 414 -4.56 -23.72 -7.67
C ALA A 414 -5.16 -23.41 -6.31
N GLN A 415 -6.48 -23.32 -6.29
CA GLN A 415 -7.26 -23.20 -5.08
C GLN A 415 -8.58 -23.95 -5.25
N LEU A 416 -8.89 -24.82 -4.30
CA LEU A 416 -10.17 -25.47 -4.17
C LEU A 416 -10.89 -24.89 -2.94
N ALA A 417 -12.10 -24.42 -3.13
CA ALA A 417 -12.95 -23.92 -2.04
C ALA A 417 -14.30 -24.66 -2.05
N CYS A 418 -14.82 -24.94 -0.86
CA CYS A 418 -16.16 -25.47 -0.66
C CYS A 418 -16.98 -24.48 0.19
N ASP A 419 -18.10 -24.01 -0.35
CA ASP A 419 -19.02 -23.09 0.31
C ASP A 419 -20.24 -23.86 0.82
N PHE A 420 -20.44 -23.87 2.13
CA PHE A 420 -21.56 -24.55 2.79
C PHE A 420 -22.77 -23.63 3.00
N GLY A 421 -22.70 -22.39 2.50
CA GLY A 421 -23.70 -21.34 2.75
C GLY A 421 -23.57 -20.72 4.15
N GLN A 422 -24.36 -19.68 4.40
CA GLN A 422 -24.36 -18.95 5.69
C GLN A 422 -22.96 -18.50 6.16
N ASP A 423 -22.11 -18.01 5.24
CA ASP A 423 -20.73 -17.62 5.52
C ASP A 423 -19.83 -18.74 6.07
N ARG A 424 -20.12 -20.01 5.73
CA ARG A 424 -19.28 -21.17 6.07
C ARG A 424 -18.57 -21.66 4.83
N ALA A 425 -17.24 -21.64 4.85
CA ALA A 425 -16.44 -22.10 3.73
C ALA A 425 -15.11 -22.68 4.22
N VAL A 426 -14.56 -23.62 3.46
CA VAL A 426 -13.21 -24.17 3.63
C VAL A 426 -12.48 -24.05 2.30
N TRP A 427 -11.19 -23.77 2.33
CA TRP A 427 -10.35 -23.66 1.13
C TRP A 427 -8.97 -24.26 1.34
N LEU A 428 -8.43 -24.83 0.27
CA LEU A 428 -7.05 -25.29 0.16
C LEU A 428 -6.41 -24.60 -1.04
N SER A 429 -5.27 -23.95 -0.86
CA SER A 429 -4.53 -23.31 -1.95
C SER A 429 -3.09 -23.80 -2.03
N ALA A 430 -2.57 -23.90 -3.24
CA ALA A 430 -1.19 -24.18 -3.55
C ALA A 430 -0.70 -23.18 -4.61
N THR A 431 0.43 -22.51 -4.33
CA THR A 431 0.98 -21.51 -5.25
C THR A 431 2.48 -21.68 -5.40
N PHE A 432 2.93 -21.52 -6.63
CA PHE A 432 4.33 -21.40 -6.98
C PHE A 432 4.58 -20.02 -7.57
N ASN A 433 5.60 -19.32 -7.06
CA ASN A 433 5.94 -17.94 -7.48
C ASN A 433 7.46 -17.83 -7.72
N SER A 434 7.83 -16.96 -8.65
CA SER A 434 9.22 -16.56 -8.90
C SER A 434 9.41 -15.05 -8.82
N GLN A 435 10.64 -14.63 -8.54
CA GLN A 435 11.01 -13.23 -8.45
C GLN A 435 12.40 -13.00 -9.04
N ALA A 436 12.49 -12.02 -9.92
CA ALA A 436 13.73 -11.64 -10.60
C ALA A 436 14.42 -10.42 -9.95
N LEU A 437 13.71 -9.67 -9.11
CA LEU A 437 14.17 -8.45 -8.47
C LEU A 437 14.54 -8.65 -7.02
N VAL A 438 15.50 -7.86 -6.55
CA VAL A 438 15.94 -7.79 -5.16
C VAL A 438 15.95 -6.32 -4.74
N GLN A 439 15.48 -6.02 -3.54
CA GLN A 439 15.67 -4.72 -2.90
C GLN A 439 16.85 -4.81 -1.95
N PHE A 440 17.81 -3.93 -2.13
CA PHE A 440 18.92 -3.77 -1.21
C PHE A 440 18.51 -2.83 -0.09
N ASN A 441 18.53 -3.34 1.13
CA ASN A 441 18.34 -2.57 2.34
C ASN A 441 19.72 -2.34 2.97
N ARG A 442 20.20 -1.10 2.90
CA ARG A 442 21.49 -0.72 3.52
C ARG A 442 21.44 -0.80 5.05
N TYR A 443 20.24 -0.70 5.61
CA TYR A 443 19.98 -0.78 7.04
C TYR A 443 18.90 -1.83 7.32
N TYR A 444 18.77 -2.28 8.57
CA TYR A 444 17.77 -3.28 8.99
C TYR A 444 16.31 -2.87 8.74
N TYR A 445 16.05 -1.60 8.56
CA TYR A 445 14.75 -1.04 8.24
C TYR A 445 14.78 -0.47 6.82
N SER A 446 13.75 -0.73 6.07
CA SER A 446 13.59 -0.20 4.71
C SER A 446 13.56 1.32 4.75
N LEU A 447 14.63 1.92 4.24
CA LEU A 447 14.74 3.36 4.10
C LEU A 447 14.46 3.78 2.65
N PRO A 448 14.12 5.05 2.43
CA PRO A 448 13.95 5.57 1.07
C PRO A 448 15.23 5.55 0.21
N ILE A 449 16.37 5.25 0.81
CA ILE A 449 17.67 5.08 0.10
C ILE A 449 17.91 3.65 -0.40
N ASP A 450 17.01 2.72 -0.11
CA ASP A 450 17.06 1.37 -0.65
C ASP A 450 16.90 1.38 -2.16
N PHE A 451 17.63 0.52 -2.85
CA PHE A 451 17.58 0.44 -4.30
C PHE A 451 17.25 -0.96 -4.78
N TRP A 452 16.72 -1.03 -5.99
CA TRP A 452 16.33 -2.27 -6.64
C TRP A 452 17.36 -2.70 -7.67
N THR A 453 17.51 -4.01 -7.83
CA THR A 453 18.37 -4.61 -8.84
C THR A 453 17.80 -5.95 -9.34
N PRO A 454 18.02 -6.32 -10.60
CA PRO A 454 17.69 -7.65 -11.07
C PRO A 454 18.75 -8.69 -10.63
N PHE A 455 18.42 -9.97 -10.84
CA PHE A 455 19.41 -11.04 -10.73
C PHE A 455 20.59 -10.79 -11.68
N ARG A 456 21.80 -11.27 -11.29
CA ARG A 456 23.01 -11.16 -12.13
C ARG A 456 23.42 -12.45 -12.81
N ASP A 457 23.13 -13.60 -12.20
CA ASP A 457 23.59 -14.93 -12.61
C ASP A 457 22.52 -15.81 -13.28
N GLY A 458 21.34 -15.26 -13.53
CA GLY A 458 20.21 -15.99 -14.10
C GLY A 458 19.41 -16.80 -13.09
N ARG A 459 19.72 -16.73 -11.79
CA ARG A 459 19.00 -17.47 -10.74
C ARG A 459 17.80 -16.66 -10.24
N LEU A 460 16.60 -17.18 -10.50
CA LEU A 460 15.38 -16.63 -9.93
C LEU A 460 15.19 -17.09 -8.48
N GLN A 461 14.76 -16.17 -7.63
CA GLN A 461 14.18 -16.54 -6.35
C GLN A 461 12.87 -17.30 -6.61
N ARG A 462 12.62 -18.35 -5.84
CA ARG A 462 11.43 -19.19 -6.00
C ARG A 462 10.77 -19.47 -4.65
N SER A 463 9.45 -19.47 -4.61
CA SER A 463 8.69 -19.90 -3.45
C SER A 463 7.55 -20.82 -3.85
N TRP A 464 7.27 -21.80 -3.01
CA TRP A 464 6.02 -22.50 -3.03
C TRP A 464 5.33 -22.41 -1.66
N GLN A 465 4.04 -22.31 -1.68
CA GLN A 465 3.22 -22.16 -0.50
C GLN A 465 1.98 -23.04 -0.62
N VAL A 466 1.62 -23.69 0.48
CA VAL A 466 0.34 -24.38 0.65
C VAL A 466 -0.35 -23.74 1.84
N ALA A 467 -1.66 -23.45 1.72
CA ALA A 467 -2.47 -22.93 2.80
C ALA A 467 -3.83 -23.61 2.85
N LEU A 468 -4.24 -23.97 4.06
CA LEU A 468 -5.56 -24.54 4.36
C LEU A 468 -6.28 -23.59 5.31
N GLY A 469 -7.46 -23.16 4.95
CA GLY A 469 -8.25 -22.24 5.76
C GLY A 469 -9.72 -22.56 5.78
N GLY A 470 -10.38 -21.96 6.75
CA GLY A 470 -11.83 -22.02 6.88
C GLY A 470 -12.39 -20.77 7.53
N ARG A 471 -13.63 -20.48 7.24
CA ARG A 471 -14.43 -19.49 7.94
C ARG A 471 -15.78 -20.04 8.31
N THR A 472 -16.31 -19.56 9.41
CA THR A 472 -17.65 -19.90 9.88
C THR A 472 -18.29 -18.69 10.53
N ARG A 473 -19.59 -18.53 10.32
CA ARG A 473 -20.40 -17.54 11.03
C ARG A 473 -20.94 -18.17 12.31
N VAL A 474 -20.77 -17.50 13.43
CA VAL A 474 -21.25 -17.89 14.75
C VAL A 474 -22.33 -16.91 15.17
N GLY A 475 -23.58 -17.37 15.17
CA GLY A 475 -24.74 -16.49 15.32
C GLY A 475 -24.84 -15.49 14.15
N GLU A 476 -25.42 -14.32 14.41
CA GLU A 476 -25.67 -13.32 13.38
C GLU A 476 -24.54 -12.27 13.24
N ARG A 477 -23.62 -12.22 14.20
CA ARG A 477 -22.72 -11.06 14.40
C ARG A 477 -21.24 -11.37 14.34
N LEU A 478 -20.85 -12.62 14.59
CA LEU A 478 -19.46 -13.05 14.65
C LEU A 478 -19.11 -13.92 13.46
N THR A 479 -18.04 -13.59 12.76
CA THR A 479 -17.42 -14.49 11.78
C THR A 479 -16.05 -14.89 12.31
N LEU A 480 -15.75 -16.17 12.33
CA LEU A 480 -14.43 -16.69 12.68
C LEU A 480 -13.75 -17.21 11.43
N SER A 481 -12.50 -16.88 11.24
CA SER A 481 -11.67 -17.43 10.17
C SER A 481 -10.33 -17.88 10.75
N LEU A 482 -9.88 -19.06 10.33
CA LEU A 482 -8.60 -19.64 10.67
C LEU A 482 -7.94 -20.15 9.40
N GLU A 483 -6.65 -19.84 9.22
CA GLU A 483 -5.85 -20.32 8.09
C GLU A 483 -4.44 -20.70 8.57
N GLY A 484 -4.00 -21.92 8.24
CA GLY A 484 -2.63 -22.36 8.42
C GLY A 484 -1.89 -22.39 7.09
N TYR A 485 -0.59 -22.10 7.08
CA TYR A 485 0.21 -22.13 5.87
C TYR A 485 1.63 -22.63 6.10
N LEU A 486 2.17 -23.25 5.05
CA LEU A 486 3.55 -23.66 4.93
C LEU A 486 4.16 -23.03 3.67
N LYS A 487 5.35 -22.44 3.79
CA LYS A 487 6.05 -21.81 2.68
C LYS A 487 7.52 -22.20 2.68
N ARG A 488 8.04 -22.54 1.52
CA ARG A 488 9.49 -22.75 1.30
C ARG A 488 9.98 -21.84 0.19
N MET A 489 11.18 -21.32 0.38
CA MET A 489 11.84 -20.42 -0.56
C MET A 489 13.23 -20.92 -0.89
N ARG A 490 13.66 -20.70 -2.14
CA ARG A 490 14.99 -21.07 -2.64
C ARG A 490 15.61 -19.91 -3.41
N ASN A 491 16.94 -19.94 -3.50
CA ASN A 491 17.73 -18.92 -4.19
C ASN A 491 17.46 -17.51 -3.65
N LEU A 492 17.30 -17.38 -2.34
CA LEU A 492 17.17 -16.06 -1.71
C LEU A 492 18.55 -15.41 -1.70
N PRO A 493 18.74 -14.25 -2.34
CA PRO A 493 20.01 -13.54 -2.25
C PRO A 493 20.17 -12.98 -0.84
N LEU A 494 21.28 -13.29 -0.22
CA LEU A 494 21.71 -12.78 1.06
C LEU A 494 22.88 -11.85 0.79
N ILE A 495 22.76 -10.63 1.26
CA ILE A 495 23.73 -9.58 1.00
C ILE A 495 24.31 -9.22 2.35
N TYR A 496 25.57 -9.56 2.55
CA TYR A 496 26.29 -9.21 3.77
C TYR A 496 26.89 -7.81 3.69
N ASP A 497 27.26 -7.36 2.49
CA ASP A 497 27.78 -6.04 2.24
C ASP A 497 27.22 -5.44 0.94
N SER A 498 26.57 -4.28 1.05
CA SER A 498 26.04 -3.54 -0.09
C SER A 498 27.15 -2.92 -0.96
N ASP A 499 28.28 -2.58 -0.35
CA ASP A 499 29.35 -1.90 -1.04
C ASP A 499 30.13 -2.87 -1.92
N ASP A 500 30.38 -4.10 -1.47
CA ASP A 500 30.97 -5.17 -2.30
C ASP A 500 30.12 -5.50 -3.52
N TYR A 501 28.79 -5.51 -3.36
CA TYR A 501 27.88 -5.69 -4.49
C TYR A 501 27.96 -4.53 -5.49
N LEU A 502 27.94 -3.30 -5.01
CA LEU A 502 28.00 -2.09 -5.84
C LEU A 502 29.34 -2.03 -6.59
N LEU A 503 30.42 -2.42 -5.95
CA LEU A 503 31.78 -2.43 -6.53
C LEU A 503 32.04 -3.62 -7.46
N ASP A 504 31.06 -4.52 -7.67
CA ASP A 504 31.17 -5.75 -8.46
C ASP A 504 32.27 -6.73 -7.95
N ARG A 505 32.58 -6.61 -6.65
CA ARG A 505 33.63 -7.43 -6.00
C ARG A 505 33.08 -8.74 -5.42
N GLY A 506 31.74 -8.87 -5.32
CA GLY A 506 31.09 -10.05 -4.75
C GLY A 506 29.84 -10.47 -5.51
N GLY A 507 29.61 -11.77 -5.60
CA GLY A 507 28.35 -12.37 -6.06
C GLY A 507 27.30 -12.41 -4.93
N PHE A 508 26.06 -12.75 -5.27
CA PHE A 508 25.07 -13.09 -4.26
C PHE A 508 25.45 -14.39 -3.56
N VAL A 509 25.43 -14.40 -2.25
CA VAL A 509 25.33 -15.63 -1.47
C VAL A 509 23.86 -16.04 -1.45
N TYR A 510 23.56 -17.26 -1.88
CA TYR A 510 22.19 -17.75 -1.95
C TYR A 510 21.82 -18.63 -0.76
N GLY A 511 20.68 -18.35 -0.19
CA GLY A 511 20.11 -19.14 0.89
C GLY A 511 18.74 -19.71 0.57
N THR A 512 18.17 -20.35 1.57
CA THR A 512 16.82 -20.90 1.55
C THR A 512 16.00 -20.32 2.69
N GLY A 513 14.66 -20.36 2.57
CA GLY A 513 13.73 -19.92 3.61
C GLY A 513 12.66 -20.98 3.88
N ARG A 514 12.28 -21.08 5.15
CA ARG A 514 11.13 -21.89 5.61
C ARG A 514 10.26 -21.03 6.48
N VAL A 515 8.96 -21.09 6.26
CA VAL A 515 7.97 -20.38 7.05
C VAL A 515 6.80 -21.31 7.34
N PHE A 516 6.37 -21.30 8.59
CA PHE A 516 5.12 -21.88 9.04
C PHE A 516 4.33 -20.81 9.78
N GLY A 517 3.01 -20.76 9.60
CA GLY A 517 2.19 -19.81 10.36
C GLY A 517 0.73 -20.19 10.42
N ILE A 518 0.05 -19.55 11.37
CA ILE A 518 -1.40 -19.67 11.61
C ILE A 518 -1.95 -18.25 11.76
N GLU A 519 -3.05 -17.99 11.10
CA GLU A 519 -3.74 -16.70 11.11
C GLU A 519 -5.17 -16.89 11.58
N ALA A 520 -5.59 -16.18 12.60
CA ALA A 520 -6.96 -16.17 13.12
C ALA A 520 -7.54 -14.76 13.04
N VAL A 521 -8.80 -14.66 12.61
CA VAL A 521 -9.52 -13.38 12.50
C VAL A 521 -10.93 -13.55 13.01
N ALA A 522 -11.39 -12.59 13.80
CA ALA A 522 -12.71 -12.59 14.42
C ALA A 522 -13.39 -11.21 14.28
N PRO A 523 -13.94 -10.87 13.09
CA PRO A 523 -14.82 -9.72 12.97
C PRO A 523 -16.16 -9.98 13.64
N TRP A 524 -16.54 -9.06 14.52
CA TRP A 524 -17.84 -9.03 15.20
C TRP A 524 -18.51 -7.68 14.94
N GLN A 525 -19.82 -7.70 14.69
CA GLN A 525 -20.51 -6.47 14.32
C GLN A 525 -21.97 -6.46 14.75
N ASN A 526 -22.42 -5.28 15.21
CA ASN A 526 -23.83 -4.93 15.34
C ASN A 526 -24.10 -3.54 14.74
N GLU A 527 -25.27 -2.97 14.99
CA GLU A 527 -25.64 -1.64 14.46
C GLU A 527 -24.68 -0.51 14.89
N ARG A 528 -24.12 -0.57 16.10
CA ARG A 528 -23.29 0.48 16.69
C ARG A 528 -21.84 0.12 16.89
N LEU A 529 -21.53 -1.15 17.11
CA LEU A 529 -20.16 -1.61 17.38
C LEU A 529 -19.65 -2.49 16.25
N SER A 530 -18.47 -2.19 15.77
CA SER A 530 -17.67 -3.04 14.89
C SER A 530 -16.36 -3.34 15.60
N LEU A 531 -16.10 -4.62 15.84
CA LEU A 531 -14.86 -5.10 16.45
C LEU A 531 -14.20 -6.09 15.49
N THR A 532 -12.91 -5.97 15.29
CA THR A 532 -12.11 -6.94 14.56
C THR A 532 -10.88 -7.26 15.39
N ALA A 533 -10.75 -8.50 15.81
CA ALA A 533 -9.55 -9.02 16.45
C ALA A 533 -8.83 -9.96 15.48
N SER A 534 -7.52 -9.87 15.42
CA SER A 534 -6.68 -10.76 14.63
C SER A 534 -5.46 -11.21 15.40
N TYR A 535 -5.05 -12.44 15.18
CA TYR A 535 -3.83 -13.01 15.72
C TYR A 535 -3.11 -13.78 14.64
N THR A 536 -1.80 -13.57 14.56
CA THR A 536 -0.92 -14.29 13.64
C THR A 536 0.23 -14.90 14.43
N TYR A 537 0.42 -16.20 14.26
CA TYR A 537 1.65 -16.89 14.63
C TYR A 537 2.47 -17.13 13.38
N THR A 538 3.76 -16.73 13.39
CA THR A 538 4.67 -16.95 12.27
C THR A 538 6.04 -17.41 12.79
N ASN A 539 6.57 -18.48 12.23
CA ASN A 539 7.93 -18.94 12.44
C ASN A 539 8.67 -18.89 11.11
N SER A 540 9.61 -17.97 10.97
CA SER A 540 10.30 -17.69 9.72
C SER A 540 11.83 -17.80 9.90
N HIS A 541 12.43 -18.76 9.21
CA HIS A 541 13.87 -19.02 9.28
C HIS A 541 14.50 -18.94 7.89
N ARG A 542 15.76 -18.55 7.90
CA ARG A 542 16.66 -18.60 6.71
C ARG A 542 17.81 -19.55 7.00
N ARG A 543 18.33 -20.15 5.93
CA ARG A 543 19.54 -20.97 5.98
C ARG A 543 20.50 -20.52 4.91
N SER A 544 21.73 -20.20 5.30
CA SER A 544 22.84 -19.83 4.43
C SER A 544 24.12 -20.38 4.99
N GLU A 545 25.03 -20.83 4.12
CA GLU A 545 26.36 -21.32 4.51
C GLU A 545 26.33 -22.36 5.64
N GLY A 546 25.31 -23.22 5.61
CA GLY A 546 25.15 -24.28 6.62
C GLY A 546 24.44 -23.83 7.89
N VAL A 547 24.32 -22.53 8.17
CA VAL A 547 23.72 -21.97 9.40
C VAL A 547 22.24 -21.70 9.18
N THR A 548 21.39 -22.06 10.15
CA THR A 548 19.97 -21.72 10.20
C THR A 548 19.74 -20.68 11.28
N TYR A 549 19.05 -19.59 10.94
CA TYR A 549 18.81 -18.47 11.82
C TYR A 549 17.41 -17.87 11.62
N PRO A 550 16.84 -17.19 12.64
CA PRO A 550 15.60 -16.45 12.48
C PRO A 550 15.74 -15.37 11.42
N PHE A 551 14.74 -15.23 10.56
CA PHE A 551 14.74 -14.19 9.54
C PHE A 551 14.67 -12.79 10.19
N ASP A 552 15.33 -11.79 9.62
CA ASP A 552 15.37 -10.41 10.16
C ASP A 552 13.98 -9.81 10.43
N TYR A 553 12.96 -10.27 9.72
CA TYR A 553 11.55 -9.89 9.90
C TYR A 553 10.69 -11.03 10.47
N ASP A 554 11.28 -11.94 11.24
CA ASP A 554 10.54 -12.97 11.95
C ASP A 554 9.80 -12.36 13.14
N ILE A 555 8.47 -12.38 13.09
CA ILE A 555 7.56 -11.91 14.14
C ILE A 555 6.71 -13.09 14.60
N PRO A 556 7.15 -13.83 15.64
CA PRO A 556 6.43 -15.01 16.09
C PRO A 556 4.98 -14.75 16.46
N HIS A 557 4.70 -13.65 17.12
CA HIS A 557 3.37 -13.32 17.57
C HIS A 557 3.01 -11.89 17.14
N ASP A 558 1.86 -11.72 16.48
CA ASP A 558 1.28 -10.43 16.10
C ASP A 558 -0.21 -10.43 16.42
N PHE A 559 -0.63 -9.59 17.35
CA PHE A 559 -2.01 -9.41 17.78
C PHE A 559 -2.46 -7.99 17.49
N ASN A 560 -3.58 -7.85 16.79
CA ASN A 560 -4.17 -6.57 16.48
C ASN A 560 -5.67 -6.58 16.76
N THR A 561 -6.16 -5.48 17.35
CA THR A 561 -7.60 -5.28 17.60
C THR A 561 -8.00 -3.88 17.15
N PHE A 562 -9.07 -3.82 16.40
CA PHE A 562 -9.71 -2.58 15.98
C PHE A 562 -11.16 -2.59 16.45
N ALA A 563 -11.56 -1.62 17.25
CA ALA A 563 -12.94 -1.47 17.68
C ALA A 563 -13.45 -0.04 17.40
N SER A 564 -14.66 0.06 16.89
CA SER A 564 -15.30 1.32 16.51
C SER A 564 -16.75 1.33 16.99
N TYR A 565 -17.10 2.23 17.90
CA TYR A 565 -18.41 2.35 18.53
C TYR A 565 -19.08 3.67 18.20
N ASP A 566 -20.31 3.61 17.70
CA ASP A 566 -21.13 4.78 17.43
C ASP A 566 -21.80 5.26 18.71
N VAL A 567 -21.18 6.26 19.36
CA VAL A 567 -21.70 6.93 20.57
C VAL A 567 -22.99 7.66 20.27
N VAL A 568 -23.04 8.36 19.13
CA VAL A 568 -24.23 9.03 18.60
C VAL A 568 -24.51 8.46 17.22
N HIS A 569 -25.68 7.88 17.05
CA HIS A 569 -26.17 7.38 15.78
C HIS A 569 -27.57 7.93 15.51
N GLN A 570 -27.64 9.05 14.81
CA GLN A 570 -28.88 9.75 14.46
C GLN A 570 -28.97 9.99 12.94
N PRO A 571 -29.24 8.96 12.13
CA PRO A 571 -29.25 9.05 10.65
C PRO A 571 -30.23 10.12 10.16
N ALA A 572 -31.43 10.21 10.74
CA ALA A 572 -32.46 11.16 10.38
C ALA A 572 -32.02 12.64 10.58
N ARG A 573 -31.10 12.90 11.53
CA ARG A 573 -30.51 14.22 11.78
C ARG A 573 -29.14 14.40 11.11
N GLY A 574 -28.68 13.39 10.35
CA GLY A 574 -27.36 13.38 9.73
C GLY A 574 -26.20 13.49 10.72
N ARG A 575 -26.35 13.00 11.96
CA ARG A 575 -25.32 13.06 13.01
C ARG A 575 -24.81 11.68 13.34
N ARG A 576 -23.47 11.51 13.32
CA ARG A 576 -22.78 10.31 13.75
C ARG A 576 -21.53 10.70 14.53
N HIS A 577 -21.39 10.19 15.73
CA HIS A 577 -20.15 10.33 16.52
C HIS A 577 -19.63 8.94 16.81
N THR A 578 -18.38 8.71 16.45
CA THR A 578 -17.76 7.38 16.54
C THR A 578 -16.51 7.46 17.39
N PHE A 579 -16.42 6.63 18.43
CA PHE A 579 -15.20 6.38 19.18
C PHE A 579 -14.51 5.15 18.61
N THR A 580 -13.20 5.22 18.43
CA THR A 580 -12.41 4.11 17.88
C THR A 580 -11.16 3.88 18.72
N ILE A 581 -10.84 2.61 18.93
CA ILE A 581 -9.60 2.17 19.56
C ILE A 581 -8.92 1.13 18.68
N ASN A 582 -7.61 1.25 18.56
CA ASN A 582 -6.75 0.27 17.91
C ASN A 582 -5.67 -0.15 18.90
N VAL A 583 -5.44 -1.47 19.05
CA VAL A 583 -4.36 -2.04 19.86
C VAL A 583 -3.54 -2.96 18.98
N ALA A 584 -2.24 -2.76 18.98
CA ALA A 584 -1.27 -3.61 18.29
C ALA A 584 -0.20 -4.08 19.27
N TRP A 585 0.00 -5.38 19.35
CA TRP A 585 1.09 -6.01 20.11
C TRP A 585 1.77 -7.06 19.25
N ARG A 586 3.09 -7.06 19.23
CA ARG A 586 3.87 -8.03 18.47
C ARG A 586 5.21 -8.33 19.10
N SER A 587 5.74 -9.51 18.84
CA SER A 587 7.11 -9.89 19.22
C SER A 587 8.13 -8.96 18.58
N GLY A 588 9.20 -8.66 19.33
CA GLY A 588 10.29 -7.85 18.81
C GLY A 588 10.99 -8.50 17.63
N LEU A 589 11.47 -7.68 16.70
CA LEU A 589 12.25 -8.12 15.54
C LEU A 589 13.60 -8.73 15.99
N PRO A 590 14.08 -9.76 15.28
CA PRO A 590 15.47 -10.19 15.39
C PRO A 590 16.42 -9.04 15.07
N TYR A 591 17.53 -8.99 15.77
CA TYR A 591 18.50 -7.92 15.65
C TYR A 591 19.93 -8.44 15.63
N ARG A 592 20.77 -7.83 14.79
CA ARG A 592 22.21 -8.11 14.68
C ARG A 592 22.96 -7.12 15.52
N LEU A 593 23.72 -7.59 16.50
CA LEU A 593 24.57 -6.74 17.31
C LEU A 593 25.83 -6.33 16.55
N THR A 594 26.27 -5.13 16.80
CA THR A 594 27.61 -4.68 16.46
C THR A 594 28.59 -5.31 17.46
N ASN A 595 29.36 -6.31 17.04
CA ASN A 595 30.16 -7.11 17.94
C ASN A 595 31.57 -6.59 18.19
N MET A 596 32.13 -5.83 17.26
CA MET A 596 33.51 -5.39 17.37
C MET A 596 33.62 -3.94 16.87
N ALA A 597 34.36 -3.14 17.65
CA ALA A 597 34.82 -1.83 17.27
C ALA A 597 36.30 -2.00 16.87
N TYR A 598 36.62 -1.74 15.62
CA TYR A 598 38.00 -1.70 15.13
C TYR A 598 38.42 -0.25 15.01
N PRO A 599 39.65 0.11 15.44
CA PRO A 599 40.22 1.43 15.11
C PRO A 599 40.32 1.56 13.60
N ASP A 600 39.75 2.61 13.07
CA ASP A 600 39.97 3.00 11.67
C ASP A 600 41.38 3.57 11.52
N PRO A 601 42.20 3.12 10.56
CA PRO A 601 43.48 3.74 10.28
C PRO A 601 43.43 5.23 10.02
N GLU A 602 42.27 5.75 9.60
CA GLU A 602 42.02 7.18 9.34
C GLU A 602 41.43 7.92 10.56
N GLY A 603 41.44 7.32 11.77
CA GLY A 603 41.07 7.97 13.02
C GLY A 603 39.62 7.79 13.47
N GLY A 604 38.88 6.89 12.85
CA GLY A 604 37.49 6.53 13.22
C GLY A 604 37.38 5.20 13.97
N THR A 605 36.16 4.70 14.07
CA THR A 605 35.86 3.35 14.58
C THR A 605 34.97 2.62 13.58
N ILE A 606 35.47 1.52 13.05
CA ILE A 606 34.70 0.60 12.18
C ILE A 606 33.98 -0.39 13.07
N PHE A 607 32.68 -0.54 12.90
CA PHE A 607 31.86 -1.48 13.63
C PHE A 607 31.56 -2.73 12.76
N GLY A 608 32.07 -3.87 13.19
CA GLY A 608 31.69 -5.17 12.61
C GLY A 608 30.27 -5.56 13.01
N ILE A 609 29.41 -5.88 12.03
CA ILE A 609 28.06 -6.38 12.27
C ILE A 609 28.05 -7.91 12.15
N THR A 610 27.37 -8.58 13.08
CA THR A 610 27.21 -10.03 12.98
C THR A 610 26.43 -10.40 11.71
N PRO A 611 26.86 -11.47 10.98
CA PRO A 611 26.18 -11.86 9.73
C PRO A 611 24.74 -12.34 9.95
N HIS A 612 24.40 -12.79 11.17
CA HIS A 612 23.08 -13.31 11.53
C HIS A 612 22.52 -12.63 12.76
N PRO A 613 21.19 -12.53 12.93
CA PRO A 613 20.58 -12.02 14.15
C PRO A 613 20.95 -12.89 15.35
N THR A 614 21.34 -12.25 16.45
CA THR A 614 21.78 -12.90 17.69
C THR A 614 20.86 -12.61 18.87
N MET A 615 19.99 -11.62 18.75
CA MET A 615 19.04 -11.23 19.79
C MET A 615 17.73 -10.73 19.19
N ARG A 616 16.73 -10.46 20.04
CA ARG A 616 15.49 -9.80 19.65
C ARG A 616 15.35 -8.45 20.34
N MET A 617 14.76 -7.48 19.63
CA MET A 617 14.31 -6.22 20.20
C MET A 617 13.19 -6.48 21.24
N ARG A 618 12.89 -5.48 22.06
CA ARG A 618 11.71 -5.50 22.93
C ARG A 618 10.44 -5.62 22.09
N ASN A 619 9.41 -6.23 22.68
CA ASN A 619 8.10 -6.36 22.05
C ASN A 619 7.53 -4.97 21.72
N TYR A 620 6.90 -4.91 20.57
CA TYR A 620 6.16 -3.74 20.12
C TYR A 620 4.80 -3.69 20.82
N PHE A 621 4.41 -2.52 21.28
CA PHE A 621 3.07 -2.27 21.79
C PHE A 621 2.61 -0.87 21.43
N ARG A 622 1.39 -0.73 20.92
CA ARG A 622 0.80 0.56 20.60
C ARG A 622 -0.71 0.53 20.79
N THR A 623 -1.21 1.56 21.45
CA THR A 623 -2.65 1.84 21.55
C THR A 623 -2.94 3.19 20.97
N ASP A 624 -3.87 3.24 19.99
CA ASP A 624 -4.31 4.46 19.35
C ASP A 624 -5.81 4.64 19.59
N ILE A 625 -6.25 5.86 19.86
CA ILE A 625 -7.66 6.19 20.03
C ILE A 625 -8.08 7.32 19.09
N SER A 626 -9.33 7.34 18.70
CA SER A 626 -9.91 8.49 18.00
C SER A 626 -11.37 8.72 18.34
N TYR A 627 -11.78 9.97 18.23
CA TYR A 627 -13.17 10.41 18.31
C TYR A 627 -13.52 11.20 17.07
N ASN A 628 -14.52 10.75 16.35
CA ASN A 628 -14.95 11.29 15.08
C ASN A 628 -16.36 11.86 15.19
N MET A 629 -16.57 13.11 14.75
CA MET A 629 -17.85 13.79 14.76
C MET A 629 -18.26 14.14 13.33
N GLU A 630 -19.11 13.33 12.73
CA GLU A 630 -19.65 13.55 11.40
C GLU A 630 -21.02 14.22 11.46
N ARG A 631 -21.21 15.24 10.60
CA ARG A 631 -22.51 15.87 10.38
C ARG A 631 -22.78 16.01 8.88
N ARG A 632 -23.81 15.33 8.41
CA ARG A 632 -24.31 15.40 7.04
C ARG A 632 -25.40 16.46 6.93
N ARG A 633 -25.37 17.23 5.86
CA ARG A 633 -26.40 18.19 5.45
C ARG A 633 -26.62 18.07 3.95
N HIS A 634 -27.66 18.71 3.41
CA HIS A 634 -27.95 18.70 1.97
C HIS A 634 -26.76 19.21 1.11
N ASN A 635 -25.95 20.15 1.63
CA ASN A 635 -24.80 20.75 0.94
C ASN A 635 -23.47 20.08 1.28
N GLY A 636 -23.48 18.83 1.80
CA GLY A 636 -22.27 18.04 2.03
C GLY A 636 -22.06 17.59 3.48
N VAL A 637 -20.82 17.20 3.80
CA VAL A 637 -20.44 16.57 5.06
C VAL A 637 -19.40 17.43 5.78
N ARG A 638 -19.53 17.57 7.09
CA ARG A 638 -18.50 18.11 8.00
C ARG A 638 -18.04 17.00 8.92
N ASN A 639 -16.75 16.88 9.08
CA ASN A 639 -16.15 15.89 9.94
C ASN A 639 -15.02 16.49 10.77
N TRP A 640 -15.13 16.41 12.09
CA TRP A 640 -14.05 16.65 13.03
C TRP A 640 -13.54 15.33 13.57
N GLN A 641 -12.24 15.15 13.60
CA GLN A 641 -11.64 13.96 14.15
C GLN A 641 -10.49 14.33 15.09
N PHE A 642 -10.51 13.78 16.29
CA PHE A 642 -9.49 13.90 17.33
C PHE A 642 -8.87 12.53 17.53
N SER A 643 -7.55 12.45 17.54
CA SER A 643 -6.83 11.18 17.68
C SER A 643 -5.62 11.33 18.56
N ILE A 644 -5.28 10.27 19.27
CA ILE A 644 -4.01 10.13 19.99
C ILE A 644 -3.39 8.81 19.57
N VAL A 645 -2.22 8.88 18.95
CA VAL A 645 -1.41 7.71 18.59
C VAL A 645 -0.42 7.42 19.71
N ASN A 646 -0.19 6.15 19.98
CA ASN A 646 0.67 5.64 21.06
C ASN A 646 0.30 6.22 22.43
N LEU A 647 -0.98 6.13 22.81
CA LEU A 647 -1.57 6.65 24.04
C LEU A 647 -0.79 6.19 25.30
N THR A 648 -0.26 4.98 25.27
CA THR A 648 0.48 4.37 26.38
C THR A 648 1.93 4.82 26.48
N TRP A 649 2.41 5.65 25.54
CA TRP A 649 3.81 6.09 25.44
C TRP A 649 4.81 4.92 25.46
N HIS A 650 4.43 3.79 24.90
CA HIS A 650 5.38 2.68 24.83
C HIS A 650 6.53 3.01 23.87
N LYS A 651 7.76 2.81 24.31
CA LYS A 651 8.98 3.09 23.56
C LYS A 651 9.29 1.92 22.62
N ASN A 652 8.74 1.94 21.42
CA ASN A 652 8.95 0.93 20.39
C ASN A 652 10.32 1.15 19.73
N PRO A 653 11.29 0.21 19.85
CA PRO A 653 12.60 0.37 19.26
C PRO A 653 12.53 0.17 17.75
N VAL A 654 13.22 1.04 17.01
CA VAL A 654 13.40 0.96 15.56
C VAL A 654 14.80 0.46 15.22
N SER A 655 15.79 0.92 15.97
CA SER A 655 17.17 0.47 15.86
C SER A 655 17.84 0.53 17.24
N ILE A 656 18.92 -0.21 17.39
CA ILE A 656 19.74 -0.23 18.59
C ILE A 656 21.18 0.15 18.15
N TYR A 657 21.81 1.04 18.86
CA TYR A 657 23.18 1.47 18.57
C TYR A 657 24.02 1.55 19.85
N PRO A 658 25.33 1.30 19.76
CA PRO A 658 26.24 1.47 20.90
C PRO A 658 26.45 2.96 21.20
N ASP A 659 26.43 3.31 22.48
CA ASP A 659 26.67 4.65 22.99
C ASP A 659 27.42 4.58 24.33
N HIS A 660 28.69 4.98 24.38
CA HIS A 660 29.56 4.99 25.55
C HIS A 660 29.50 3.67 26.37
N GLY A 661 29.67 2.52 25.72
CA GLY A 661 29.66 1.19 26.34
C GLY A 661 28.27 0.67 26.75
N ARG A 662 27.21 1.35 26.36
CA ARG A 662 25.81 0.92 26.54
C ARG A 662 25.08 0.87 25.22
N TYR A 663 24.04 0.06 25.12
CA TYR A 663 23.16 0.05 23.96
C TYR A 663 21.96 0.99 24.18
N ARG A 664 21.73 1.89 23.22
CA ARG A 664 20.55 2.75 23.19
C ARG A 664 19.63 2.38 22.03
N ALA A 665 18.35 2.64 22.21
CA ALA A 665 17.34 2.42 21.19
C ALA A 665 16.85 3.74 20.60
N THR A 666 16.74 3.81 19.28
CA THR A 666 16.01 4.87 18.59
C THR A 666 14.52 4.55 18.64
N VAL A 667 13.71 5.54 19.03
CA VAL A 667 12.24 5.48 19.08
C VAL A 667 11.71 6.61 18.21
N LEU A 668 10.78 6.33 17.29
CA LEU A 668 10.28 7.32 16.33
C LEU A 668 8.97 7.98 16.77
N ILE A 669 8.03 7.21 17.30
CA ILE A 669 6.69 7.72 17.60
C ILE A 669 6.49 7.86 19.11
N PRO A 670 6.54 9.11 19.63
CA PRO A 670 6.07 9.40 20.99
C PRO A 670 4.54 9.37 21.02
N ILE A 671 3.94 9.76 22.16
CA ILE A 671 2.51 10.09 22.18
C ILE A 671 2.25 11.26 21.19
N LEU A 672 1.34 11.05 20.23
CA LEU A 672 1.08 12.00 19.16
C LEU A 672 -0.40 12.36 19.09
N PRO A 673 -0.82 13.47 19.70
CA PRO A 673 -2.17 14.00 19.52
C PRO A 673 -2.32 14.59 18.11
N SER A 674 -3.48 14.41 17.52
CA SER A 674 -3.80 14.91 16.18
C SER A 674 -5.25 15.37 16.09
N ILE A 675 -5.49 16.42 15.32
CA ILE A 675 -6.81 16.92 15.00
C ILE A 675 -6.92 17.06 13.48
N SER A 676 -8.05 16.72 12.92
CA SER A 676 -8.37 16.94 11.52
C SER A 676 -9.79 17.46 11.36
N TYR A 677 -9.96 18.39 10.44
CA TYR A 677 -11.25 18.86 9.97
C TYR A 677 -11.39 18.61 8.49
N THR A 678 -12.43 17.90 8.09
CA THR A 678 -12.76 17.67 6.68
C THR A 678 -14.11 18.29 6.35
N ARG A 679 -14.16 19.07 5.28
CA ARG A 679 -15.38 19.62 4.71
C ARG A 679 -15.55 19.10 3.29
N THR A 680 -16.62 18.35 3.06
CA THR A 680 -17.00 17.91 1.70
C THR A 680 -18.22 18.73 1.26
N PHE A 681 -18.16 19.27 0.07
CA PHE A 681 -19.24 19.97 -0.62
C PHE A 681 -19.76 19.07 -1.75
N ARG A 682 -21.08 19.06 -1.96
CA ARG A 682 -21.74 18.32 -3.04
C ARG A 682 -22.86 19.15 -3.65
#